data_99a49032102e7174ab7bd9494c255fe1
#
_entry.id   99a49032102e7174ab7bd9494c255fe1
#
_cell.length_a   1.000
_cell.length_b   1.000
_cell.length_c   1.000
_cell.angle_alpha   90.00
_cell.angle_beta   90.00
_cell.angle_gamma   90.00
#
_symmetry.space_group_name_H-M   'P 1'
#
loop_
_entity.id
_entity.type
_entity.pdbx_description
1 polymer ?
#
loop_
_entity_poly.entity_id
_entity_poly.type
_entity_poly.pdbx_seq_one_letter_code
_entity_poly.pdbx_strand_id
1 'polypeptide(L)'
;MKRILSILLLFVGLDAVAQKTEQLYLSGTDSKQTVEWDFFCTDGRRSNAWEKIAVPSCWEQQGFGNYNYGRDYKTNGKNSRFADESGLYKYQFTVPQNWKGKSIDIVFEGSMTDTEVKVNGQLAGAIHQGSFYRFSYDVTTLLKPGAKNLLEVKVSKMSKDASVNNAERLADYWVFGGIFRPVYLEAKPIANIEKIGIDATHEGDFSMGVWCSSNLSKGWVQATILDEKQKVIATTKTTIKDPNRFVNLATKVNNPVSWNAERPTLYTVKVELFGAGGKKQHEVHEKFGFRTVTVRRGEGVFVNNVQVKFKGVNRHCFWPETGRSLSREQQLMDVRLLKEMNMNAVRCSHYPPDKYFLQLCDSLGIYVIDELAGWQKAYSTKAGTPLVEEMVTRDMNHPSIVFWANGNEGGTNKELDAVFTQHDFQKRTVIHPHHRPGNQFNGIDCNHYEDYYSTKKILQDSLIYMPTEFLHAQDDGGGAAAMEDFWNLHWSAPRSAGGFIWAFADEAIMRTDINNVLDANGLNANDGILGPHREKEGSYYALREIFSPVKIDMPLRIDRSFNGKINIENRFHFTNTASCTFSWELVDFSGPFDKSSGYVVRKKGQAIAPKIGPTEKGILQLEMDNEFFNHDALMLVVKDNKGSEIGRWTMMARSNDAILKKYILPKKDTSSFTESDTSYTLMGGDVSILIDKRNGQLITTKNKMNDYVHSFNNGPVLVRGNAVLENASIQRQSNETVARFNFSGNLRKMEWRIHSNGWVSLSYDYLLEGDHPFSGISFSYPENYILGSKWLGKGPSRQWKNRMAGTPVNVWQNLYNNTQTGYAPNTYPEFKGYFGEVAWMELSTVEGKIFIASPDDGLFVRLFDFNGL
;
A
#
# COMPACT_ATOMS: atom_id res chain seq x y z
N MET A 1 85.50 15.54 -18.77
CA MET A 1 84.12 14.86 -18.80
C MET A 1 83.02 15.74 -18.10
N LYS A 2 82.32 16.51 -18.87
CA LYS A 2 81.26 17.40 -18.38
C LYS A 2 79.96 16.58 -18.35
N ARG A 3 79.38 16.42 -17.17
CA ARG A 3 78.01 15.86 -17.00
C ARG A 3 77.02 17.00 -17.16
N ILE A 4 76.14 16.92 -18.18
CA ILE A 4 74.99 17.79 -18.41
C ILE A 4 73.83 17.19 -17.60
N LEU A 5 73.35 17.98 -16.63
CA LEU A 5 72.16 17.63 -15.83
C LEU A 5 70.92 18.22 -16.54
N SER A 6 70.18 17.36 -17.21
CA SER A 6 68.90 17.78 -17.81
C SER A 6 67.82 17.83 -16.73
N ILE A 7 67.29 19.01 -16.37
CA ILE A 7 66.17 19.21 -15.52
C ILE A 7 64.94 19.02 -16.38
N LEU A 8 64.21 17.92 -16.15
CA LEU A 8 62.84 17.65 -16.71
C LEU A 8 61.84 18.42 -15.87
N LEU A 9 61.37 19.57 -16.38
CA LEU A 9 60.22 20.26 -15.81
C LEU A 9 58.94 19.44 -16.13
N LEU A 10 58.44 18.70 -15.11
CA LEU A 10 57.11 18.12 -15.14
C LEU A 10 56.10 19.27 -15.00
N PHE A 11 55.49 19.68 -16.08
CA PHE A 11 54.26 20.45 -16.04
C PHE A 11 53.14 19.51 -15.54
N VAL A 12 52.89 19.50 -14.24
CA VAL A 12 51.64 18.97 -13.69
C VAL A 12 50.54 19.93 -14.13
N GLY A 13 49.87 19.59 -15.19
CA GLY A 13 48.64 20.25 -15.55
C GLY A 13 47.69 20.09 -14.38
N LEU A 14 47.43 21.16 -13.64
CA LEU A 14 46.30 21.26 -12.75
C LEU A 14 45.05 21.20 -13.64
N ASP A 15 44.59 20.01 -13.93
CA ASP A 15 43.25 19.81 -14.43
C ASP A 15 42.32 20.47 -13.39
N ALA A 16 41.71 21.58 -13.81
CA ALA A 16 40.72 22.28 -12.98
C ALA A 16 39.56 21.32 -12.76
N VAL A 17 39.58 20.62 -11.62
CA VAL A 17 38.47 19.78 -11.19
C VAL A 17 37.20 20.65 -11.24
N ALA A 18 36.26 20.26 -12.03
CA ALA A 18 34.99 20.96 -12.14
C ALA A 18 34.43 21.13 -10.75
N GLN A 19 34.06 22.34 -10.39
CA GLN A 19 33.48 22.58 -9.08
C GLN A 19 32.06 21.99 -9.08
N LYS A 20 31.84 21.00 -8.25
CA LYS A 20 30.55 20.38 -8.03
C LYS A 20 29.83 21.04 -6.86
N THR A 21 28.55 20.90 -6.79
CA THR A 21 27.80 21.15 -5.56
C THR A 21 28.28 20.18 -4.48
N GLU A 22 28.66 20.69 -3.32
CA GLU A 22 29.03 19.92 -2.15
C GLU A 22 27.96 20.07 -1.08
N GLN A 23 27.66 18.99 -0.36
CA GLN A 23 26.69 18.99 0.72
C GLN A 23 27.34 18.63 2.05
N LEU A 24 26.98 19.36 3.11
CA LEU A 24 27.35 19.07 4.49
C LEU A 24 26.07 18.92 5.33
N TYR A 25 25.73 17.71 5.68
CA TYR A 25 24.59 17.46 6.55
C TYR A 25 24.85 17.98 7.95
N LEU A 26 23.92 18.80 8.47
CA LEU A 26 23.92 19.32 9.83
C LEU A 26 23.04 18.47 10.74
N SER A 27 22.01 17.82 10.17
CA SER A 27 21.23 16.77 10.79
C SER A 27 21.64 15.41 10.26
N GLY A 28 20.96 14.36 10.72
CA GLY A 28 20.98 13.06 10.04
C GLY A 28 20.28 13.10 8.68
N THR A 29 20.31 11.97 7.98
CA THR A 29 19.72 11.82 6.63
C THR A 29 18.32 11.22 6.65
N ASP A 30 17.90 10.61 7.75
CA ASP A 30 16.58 10.01 7.96
C ASP A 30 16.37 9.67 9.46
N SER A 31 15.23 9.08 9.81
CA SER A 31 14.89 8.76 11.20
C SER A 31 15.80 7.72 11.88
N LYS A 32 16.55 6.91 11.12
CA LYS A 32 17.52 5.94 11.64
C LYS A 32 18.95 6.50 11.70
N GLN A 33 19.21 7.55 10.95
CA GLN A 33 20.50 8.21 10.89
C GLN A 33 20.35 9.66 11.31
N THR A 34 20.29 9.89 12.62
CA THR A 34 20.05 11.20 13.25
C THR A 34 21.32 11.80 13.81
N VAL A 35 21.29 13.12 14.08
CA VAL A 35 22.32 13.86 14.80
C VAL A 35 21.68 14.54 16.00
N GLU A 36 22.32 14.47 17.17
CA GLU A 36 21.84 15.14 18.37
C GLU A 36 22.07 16.66 18.33
N TRP A 37 21.01 17.44 18.55
CA TRP A 37 21.03 18.88 18.72
C TRP A 37 20.60 19.28 20.14
N ASP A 38 21.00 20.46 20.61
CA ASP A 38 20.38 21.03 21.80
C ASP A 38 18.97 21.49 21.48
N PHE A 39 18.04 21.21 22.39
CA PHE A 39 16.62 21.44 22.18
C PHE A 39 15.94 21.98 23.43
N PHE A 40 15.03 22.94 23.26
CA PHE A 40 14.20 23.49 24.31
C PHE A 40 12.75 23.52 23.82
N CYS A 41 11.86 22.78 24.51
CA CYS A 41 10.43 22.83 24.24
C CYS A 41 9.78 23.90 25.13
N THR A 42 8.93 24.75 24.55
CA THR A 42 8.33 25.88 25.28
C THR A 42 7.14 25.49 26.15
N ASP A 43 6.47 24.38 25.87
CA ASP A 43 5.31 23.89 26.62
C ASP A 43 5.17 22.36 26.48
N GLY A 44 4.30 21.76 27.29
CA GLY A 44 4.05 20.33 27.29
C GLY A 44 5.11 19.50 28.04
N ARG A 45 5.25 18.24 27.63
CA ARG A 45 6.19 17.30 28.24
C ARG A 45 7.63 17.76 28.04
N ARG A 46 8.48 17.56 29.05
CA ARG A 46 9.91 17.93 29.09
C ARG A 46 10.16 19.36 28.59
N SER A 47 9.26 20.27 28.93
CA SER A 47 9.36 21.68 28.56
C SER A 47 10.22 22.48 29.54
N ASN A 48 10.59 23.71 29.12
CA ASN A 48 11.30 24.73 29.93
C ASN A 48 12.72 24.35 30.40
N ALA A 49 13.35 23.40 29.72
CA ALA A 49 14.75 23.03 29.95
C ALA A 49 15.45 22.75 28.61
N TRP A 50 16.77 23.04 28.53
CA TRP A 50 17.59 22.61 27.40
C TRP A 50 17.99 21.15 27.59
N GLU A 51 17.65 20.34 26.60
CA GLU A 51 17.96 18.91 26.55
C GLU A 51 18.53 18.55 25.16
N LYS A 52 18.73 17.26 24.89
CA LYS A 52 19.15 16.76 23.57
C LYS A 52 17.95 16.17 22.83
N ILE A 53 17.92 16.37 21.52
CA ILE A 53 16.95 15.76 20.62
C ILE A 53 17.67 15.22 19.37
N ALA A 54 17.23 14.07 18.91
CA ALA A 54 17.67 13.53 17.61
C ALA A 54 17.01 14.29 16.45
N VAL A 55 17.76 14.70 15.45
CA VAL A 55 17.28 15.41 14.23
C VAL A 55 17.73 14.65 13.00
N PRO A 56 16.85 14.32 12.03
CA PRO A 56 15.42 14.68 11.96
C PRO A 56 14.53 13.83 12.87
N SER A 57 13.48 14.43 13.42
CA SER A 57 12.45 13.74 14.19
C SER A 57 11.20 14.60 14.43
N CYS A 58 10.11 13.97 14.83
CA CYS A 58 8.97 14.62 15.48
C CYS A 58 9.27 14.68 16.98
N TRP A 59 9.16 15.85 17.60
CA TRP A 59 9.55 15.98 19.00
C TRP A 59 8.63 15.23 19.96
N GLU A 60 7.36 14.98 19.61
CA GLU A 60 6.43 14.19 20.41
C GLU A 60 6.92 12.74 20.56
N GLN A 61 7.47 12.18 19.48
CA GLN A 61 8.06 10.83 19.48
C GLN A 61 9.37 10.74 20.26
N GLN A 62 10.02 11.89 20.50
CA GLN A 62 11.20 12.01 21.36
C GLN A 62 10.84 12.35 22.82
N GLY A 63 9.53 12.36 23.15
CA GLY A 63 9.03 12.58 24.52
C GLY A 63 8.78 14.04 24.91
N PHE A 64 8.79 14.98 23.96
CA PHE A 64 8.55 16.40 24.20
C PHE A 64 7.15 16.82 23.77
N GLY A 65 6.67 17.97 24.25
CA GLY A 65 5.43 18.59 23.82
C GLY A 65 4.18 17.74 24.02
N ASN A 66 3.14 18.00 23.26
CA ASN A 66 1.85 17.34 23.39
C ASN A 66 1.39 16.78 22.05
N TYR A 67 0.75 15.60 22.08
CA TYR A 67 0.09 15.03 20.89
C TYR A 67 -1.23 15.75 20.59
N ASN A 68 -1.55 15.86 19.31
CA ASN A 68 -2.87 16.25 18.82
C ASN A 68 -3.21 15.44 17.56
N TYR A 69 -4.50 15.17 17.40
CA TYR A 69 -5.07 14.76 16.13
C TYR A 69 -5.78 15.96 15.49
N GLY A 70 -5.64 16.14 14.18
CA GLY A 70 -6.12 17.37 13.53
C GLY A 70 -7.64 17.56 13.59
N ARG A 71 -8.41 16.49 13.83
CA ARG A 71 -9.88 16.52 14.00
C ARG A 71 -10.35 16.50 15.46
N ASP A 72 -9.47 16.62 16.44
CA ASP A 72 -9.84 16.62 17.88
C ASP A 72 -10.93 17.66 18.20
N TYR A 73 -11.01 18.76 17.45
CA TYR A 73 -12.06 19.75 17.60
C TYR A 73 -13.47 19.23 17.25
N LYS A 74 -13.59 18.23 16.38
CA LYS A 74 -14.86 17.59 16.06
C LYS A 74 -15.32 16.66 17.18
N THR A 75 -14.36 15.94 17.80
CA THR A 75 -14.62 15.00 18.89
C THR A 75 -14.85 15.70 20.21
N ASN A 76 -14.00 16.69 20.54
CA ASN A 76 -13.96 17.37 21.83
C ASN A 76 -14.65 18.75 21.80
N GLY A 77 -15.18 19.17 20.65
CA GLY A 77 -15.92 20.42 20.46
C GLY A 77 -15.10 21.66 20.77
N LYS A 78 -15.77 22.72 21.26
CA LYS A 78 -15.14 24.01 21.59
C LYS A 78 -14.11 23.96 22.72
N ASN A 79 -14.03 22.85 23.46
CA ASN A 79 -13.06 22.62 24.52
C ASN A 79 -11.76 21.99 24.02
N SER A 80 -11.68 21.65 22.74
CA SER A 80 -10.47 21.16 22.12
C SER A 80 -9.40 22.24 22.11
N ARG A 81 -8.29 22.02 22.78
CA ARG A 81 -7.14 22.90 22.77
C ARG A 81 -6.03 22.26 21.97
N PHE A 82 -5.70 22.84 20.81
CA PHE A 82 -4.49 22.47 20.09
C PHE A 82 -3.26 22.93 20.86
N ALA A 83 -2.28 22.04 20.94
CA ALA A 83 -0.97 22.37 21.44
C ALA A 83 -0.27 23.34 20.46
N ASP A 84 0.29 24.42 20.99
CA ASP A 84 0.94 25.49 20.22
C ASP A 84 2.36 25.76 20.75
N GLU A 85 3.03 24.68 21.17
CA GLU A 85 4.42 24.78 21.61
C GLU A 85 5.36 25.08 20.44
N SER A 86 6.52 25.65 20.79
CA SER A 86 7.64 25.86 19.89
C SER A 86 8.87 25.08 20.36
N GLY A 87 9.61 24.54 19.42
CA GLY A 87 10.93 23.94 19.64
C GLY A 87 12.03 24.95 19.27
N LEU A 88 12.94 25.18 20.19
CA LEU A 88 14.15 25.96 19.95
C LEU A 88 15.32 24.99 19.84
N TYR A 89 16.04 25.04 18.72
CA TYR A 89 17.15 24.16 18.41
C TYR A 89 18.45 24.94 18.35
N LYS A 90 19.55 24.31 18.81
CA LYS A 90 20.91 24.84 18.64
C LYS A 90 21.85 23.72 18.18
N TYR A 91 22.70 24.06 17.21
CA TYR A 91 23.71 23.13 16.71
C TYR A 91 25.01 23.88 16.35
N GLN A 92 26.13 23.38 16.86
CA GLN A 92 27.45 23.89 16.52
C GLN A 92 28.07 23.01 15.43
N PHE A 93 28.56 23.62 14.36
CA PHE A 93 29.17 22.94 13.23
C PHE A 93 30.36 23.71 12.68
N THR A 94 31.19 23.03 11.89
CA THR A 94 32.32 23.64 11.20
C THR A 94 32.14 23.54 9.70
N VAL A 95 32.25 24.68 9.01
CA VAL A 95 32.22 24.74 7.56
C VAL A 95 33.64 24.48 7.01
N PRO A 96 33.81 23.61 5.99
CA PRO A 96 35.09 23.36 5.39
C PRO A 96 35.78 24.65 4.91
N GLN A 97 37.08 24.79 5.15
CA GLN A 97 37.85 25.99 4.77
C GLN A 97 37.85 26.21 3.25
N ASN A 98 37.82 25.14 2.46
CA ASN A 98 37.81 25.19 0.98
C ASN A 98 36.43 25.69 0.42
N TRP A 99 35.44 25.94 1.27
CA TRP A 99 34.16 26.56 0.88
C TRP A 99 34.23 28.09 0.87
N LYS A 100 35.32 28.67 1.33
CA LYS A 100 35.55 30.11 1.23
C LYS A 100 35.49 30.56 -0.24
N GLY A 101 34.60 31.55 -0.53
CA GLY A 101 34.36 32.05 -1.88
C GLY A 101 33.37 31.22 -2.70
N LYS A 102 32.61 30.29 -2.09
CA LYS A 102 31.44 29.65 -2.68
C LYS A 102 30.17 30.36 -2.27
N SER A 103 29.08 30.15 -3.02
CA SER A 103 27.70 30.43 -2.59
C SER A 103 27.23 29.27 -1.72
N ILE A 104 26.69 29.55 -0.53
CA ILE A 104 26.30 28.51 0.43
C ILE A 104 24.88 28.76 0.88
N ASP A 105 24.00 27.80 0.59
CA ASP A 105 22.62 27.78 1.06
C ASP A 105 22.48 26.83 2.25
N ILE A 106 21.69 27.21 3.26
CA ILE A 106 21.16 26.27 4.23
C ILE A 106 19.81 25.76 3.74
N VAL A 107 19.65 24.43 3.67
CA VAL A 107 18.46 23.77 3.11
C VAL A 107 17.76 22.98 4.19
N PHE A 108 16.44 23.14 4.28
CA PHE A 108 15.52 22.33 5.06
C PHE A 108 14.63 21.55 4.10
N GLU A 109 14.61 20.23 4.19
CA GLU A 109 13.70 19.39 3.38
C GLU A 109 12.26 19.37 3.92
N GLY A 110 12.05 19.86 5.16
CA GLY A 110 10.74 20.04 5.80
C GLY A 110 10.84 20.22 7.31
N SER A 111 10.02 21.11 7.85
CA SER A 111 9.86 21.34 9.30
C SER A 111 8.45 21.81 9.62
N MET A 112 7.89 21.41 10.75
CA MET A 112 6.48 21.61 11.11
C MET A 112 6.31 22.59 12.27
N THR A 113 5.87 23.87 12.02
CA THR A 113 5.30 24.45 10.80
C THR A 113 6.04 25.75 10.44
N ASP A 114 5.93 26.83 11.28
CA ASP A 114 6.66 28.09 11.06
C ASP A 114 8.11 27.95 11.52
N THR A 115 9.06 28.25 10.63
CA THR A 115 10.50 28.05 10.87
C THR A 115 11.28 29.34 10.75
N GLU A 116 11.86 29.82 11.85
CA GLU A 116 12.82 30.92 11.90
C GLU A 116 14.24 30.37 12.01
N VAL A 117 15.16 30.82 11.15
CA VAL A 117 16.54 30.34 11.07
C VAL A 117 17.53 31.47 11.32
N LYS A 118 18.45 31.26 12.26
CA LYS A 118 19.59 32.15 12.52
C LYS A 118 20.90 31.40 12.38
N VAL A 119 21.88 32.06 11.78
CA VAL A 119 23.26 31.61 11.71
C VAL A 119 24.16 32.66 12.37
N ASN A 120 24.94 32.25 13.37
CA ASN A 120 25.79 33.12 14.17
C ASN A 120 25.05 34.34 14.74
N GLY A 121 23.78 34.14 15.16
CA GLY A 121 22.92 35.17 15.78
C GLY A 121 22.21 36.08 14.77
N GLN A 122 22.43 35.96 13.47
CA GLN A 122 21.77 36.77 12.42
C GLN A 122 20.69 35.94 11.70
N LEU A 123 19.56 36.60 11.37
CA LEU A 123 18.50 35.96 10.61
C LEU A 123 18.98 35.56 9.21
N ALA A 124 18.70 34.31 8.82
CA ALA A 124 19.00 33.80 7.48
C ALA A 124 18.04 34.32 6.41
N GLY A 125 16.80 34.58 6.79
CA GLY A 125 15.76 35.09 5.90
C GLY A 125 14.43 35.31 6.62
N ALA A 126 13.35 35.43 5.87
CA ALA A 126 11.99 35.50 6.40
C ALA A 126 11.57 34.17 7.03
N ILE A 127 10.62 34.19 7.97
CA ILE A 127 10.05 32.97 8.55
C ILE A 127 9.38 32.18 7.42
N HIS A 128 9.77 30.92 7.23
CA HIS A 128 9.10 30.01 6.33
C HIS A 128 7.82 29.49 7.01
N GLN A 129 6.73 29.42 6.25
CA GLN A 129 5.42 28.95 6.71
C GLN A 129 4.94 27.82 5.79
N GLY A 130 4.81 26.61 6.33
CA GLY A 130 4.43 25.40 5.59
C GLY A 130 5.28 24.20 6.02
N SER A 131 4.63 23.06 6.29
CA SER A 131 5.28 21.93 6.96
C SER A 131 6.09 21.05 6.01
N PHE A 132 5.60 20.84 4.79
CA PHE A 132 6.01 19.71 3.96
C PHE A 132 6.96 20.08 2.83
N TYR A 133 7.36 21.34 2.74
CA TYR A 133 8.04 21.93 1.60
C TYR A 133 9.53 22.10 1.87
N ARG A 134 10.33 21.95 0.80
CA ARG A 134 11.75 22.26 0.84
C ARG A 134 11.96 23.75 0.67
N PHE A 135 12.65 24.36 1.62
CA PHE A 135 13.06 25.78 1.53
C PHE A 135 14.54 25.96 1.83
N SER A 136 15.09 27.09 1.43
CA SER A 136 16.51 27.42 1.64
C SER A 136 16.75 28.90 1.82
N TYR A 137 17.88 29.22 2.45
CA TYR A 137 18.36 30.59 2.60
C TYR A 137 19.82 30.69 2.20
N ASP A 138 20.22 31.73 1.47
CA ASP A 138 21.62 32.07 1.25
C ASP A 138 22.24 32.54 2.56
N VAL A 139 23.19 31.77 3.08
CA VAL A 139 23.91 32.03 4.33
C VAL A 139 25.38 32.33 4.10
N THR A 140 25.77 32.56 2.85
CA THR A 140 27.16 32.75 2.43
C THR A 140 27.90 33.79 3.29
N THR A 141 27.29 34.93 3.53
CA THR A 141 27.87 36.03 4.30
C THR A 141 27.79 35.85 5.81
N LEU A 142 26.92 34.95 6.29
CA LEU A 142 26.72 34.66 7.69
C LEU A 142 27.70 33.62 8.25
N LEU A 143 28.29 32.79 7.37
CA LEU A 143 29.15 31.68 7.72
C LEU A 143 30.61 32.11 7.87
N LYS A 144 31.35 31.40 8.73
CA LYS A 144 32.80 31.52 8.97
C LYS A 144 33.47 30.21 8.52
N PRO A 145 33.96 30.11 7.24
CA PRO A 145 34.64 28.91 6.77
C PRO A 145 35.91 28.61 7.59
N GLY A 146 36.14 27.33 7.92
CA GLY A 146 37.25 26.88 8.76
C GLY A 146 37.10 27.14 10.25
N ALA A 147 35.98 27.73 10.69
CA ALA A 147 35.71 28.01 12.09
C ALA A 147 34.35 27.39 12.54
N LYS A 148 34.14 27.40 13.84
CA LYS A 148 32.84 27.00 14.42
C LYS A 148 31.75 28.03 14.09
N ASN A 149 30.61 27.56 13.72
CA ASN A 149 29.39 28.30 13.45
C ASN A 149 28.29 27.80 14.37
N LEU A 150 27.33 28.63 14.69
CA LEU A 150 26.15 28.31 15.48
C LEU A 150 24.90 28.44 14.61
N LEU A 151 24.15 27.36 14.48
CA LEU A 151 22.79 27.34 13.93
C LEU A 151 21.81 27.43 15.09
N GLU A 152 20.86 28.33 15.01
CA GLU A 152 19.71 28.45 15.91
C GLU A 152 18.43 28.40 15.06
N VAL A 153 17.52 27.50 15.40
CA VAL A 153 16.26 27.36 14.69
C VAL A 153 15.11 27.37 15.69
N LYS A 154 14.07 28.17 15.40
CA LYS A 154 12.80 28.11 16.11
C LYS A 154 11.76 27.52 15.17
N VAL A 155 11.11 26.44 15.61
CA VAL A 155 9.99 25.83 14.91
C VAL A 155 8.75 25.95 15.78
N SER A 156 7.68 26.57 15.26
CA SER A 156 6.38 26.65 15.93
C SER A 156 5.45 25.58 15.38
N LYS A 157 4.78 24.82 16.25
CA LYS A 157 3.86 23.75 15.86
C LYS A 157 2.67 24.25 15.07
N MET A 158 2.10 25.37 15.50
CA MET A 158 1.04 26.05 14.75
C MET A 158 1.62 27.27 14.02
N SER A 159 1.08 27.54 12.82
CA SER A 159 1.47 28.71 12.03
C SER A 159 0.81 29.99 12.54
N LYS A 160 1.49 31.10 12.35
CA LYS A 160 0.89 32.44 12.50
C LYS A 160 -0.07 32.78 11.38
N ASP A 161 0.02 32.11 10.22
CA ASP A 161 -0.92 32.24 9.12
C ASP A 161 -2.09 31.26 9.31
N ALA A 162 -3.29 31.80 9.46
CA ALA A 162 -4.48 30.99 9.70
C ALA A 162 -4.81 30.06 8.52
N SER A 163 -4.47 30.44 7.28
CA SER A 163 -4.73 29.58 6.12
C SER A 163 -3.80 28.35 6.10
N VAL A 164 -2.57 28.48 6.57
CA VAL A 164 -1.65 27.36 6.75
C VAL A 164 -2.18 26.39 7.79
N ASN A 165 -2.63 26.86 8.95
CA ASN A 165 -3.24 26.00 9.96
C ASN A 165 -4.48 25.28 9.42
N ASN A 166 -5.34 25.98 8.69
CA ASN A 166 -6.53 25.39 8.09
C ASN A 166 -6.20 24.31 7.06
N ALA A 167 -5.17 24.52 6.25
CA ALA A 167 -4.78 23.59 5.19
C ALA A 167 -4.01 22.35 5.69
N GLU A 168 -3.21 22.50 6.75
CA GLU A 168 -2.26 21.48 7.17
C GLU A 168 -2.49 20.90 8.57
N ARG A 169 -3.07 21.69 9.50
CA ARG A 169 -3.09 21.31 10.92
C ARG A 169 -4.47 20.85 11.41
N LEU A 170 -5.54 21.20 10.70
CA LEU A 170 -6.92 20.80 10.99
C LEU A 170 -7.41 19.65 10.10
N ALA A 171 -6.49 18.80 9.66
CA ALA A 171 -6.76 17.68 8.77
C ALA A 171 -6.96 16.37 9.55
N ASP A 172 -7.43 15.34 8.86
CA ASP A 172 -7.72 14.01 9.44
C ASP A 172 -6.46 13.16 9.56
N TYR A 173 -5.52 13.61 10.39
CA TYR A 173 -4.28 12.92 10.71
C TYR A 173 -3.60 13.49 11.96
N TRP A 174 -2.59 12.77 12.47
CA TRP A 174 -1.77 13.20 13.59
C TRP A 174 -0.96 14.46 13.26
N VAL A 175 -0.97 15.41 14.18
CA VAL A 175 -0.30 16.71 14.08
C VAL A 175 0.95 16.71 14.94
N PHE A 176 2.10 16.80 14.31
CA PHE A 176 3.40 16.83 14.96
C PHE A 176 4.08 18.19 14.83
N GLY A 177 5.10 18.40 15.65
CA GLY A 177 6.07 19.47 15.51
C GLY A 177 7.48 18.94 15.29
N GLY A 178 8.37 19.78 14.81
CA GLY A 178 9.79 19.46 14.71
C GLY A 178 10.39 19.54 13.31
N ILE A 179 11.70 19.39 13.27
CA ILE A 179 12.49 19.25 12.03
C ILE A 179 12.49 17.77 11.69
N PHE A 180 11.52 17.35 10.85
CA PHE A 180 11.27 15.92 10.59
C PHE A 180 11.93 15.39 9.32
N ARG A 181 12.54 16.27 8.52
CA ARG A 181 13.33 15.94 7.32
C ARG A 181 14.73 16.54 7.42
N PRO A 182 15.69 16.10 6.59
CA PRO A 182 17.10 16.52 6.69
C PRO A 182 17.33 18.03 6.59
N VAL A 183 18.39 18.49 7.28
CA VAL A 183 18.96 19.84 7.17
C VAL A 183 20.41 19.75 6.77
N TYR A 184 20.84 20.51 5.76
CA TYR A 184 22.22 20.52 5.27
C TYR A 184 22.62 21.87 4.67
N LEU A 185 23.91 22.09 4.58
CA LEU A 185 24.49 23.16 3.78
C LEU A 185 24.76 22.65 2.37
N GLU A 186 24.47 23.46 1.36
CA GLU A 186 24.75 23.21 -0.04
C GLU A 186 25.70 24.29 -0.56
N ALA A 187 26.96 23.92 -0.85
CA ALA A 187 27.98 24.85 -1.33
C ALA A 187 28.15 24.71 -2.84
N LYS A 188 27.94 25.82 -3.55
CA LYS A 188 28.02 25.91 -5.01
C LYS A 188 29.14 26.89 -5.41
N PRO A 189 29.73 26.75 -6.59
CA PRO A 189 30.57 27.82 -7.16
C PRO A 189 29.76 29.12 -7.27
N ILE A 190 30.41 30.27 -7.24
CA ILE A 190 29.72 31.58 -7.39
C ILE A 190 28.97 31.65 -8.72
N ALA A 191 29.61 31.18 -9.82
CA ALA A 191 28.93 30.99 -11.10
C ALA A 191 28.40 29.54 -11.14
N ASN A 192 27.12 29.37 -10.95
CA ASN A 192 26.49 28.04 -10.80
C ASN A 192 25.19 27.90 -11.61
N ILE A 193 24.71 26.66 -11.67
CA ILE A 193 23.39 26.28 -12.14
C ILE A 193 22.49 26.28 -10.91
N GLU A 194 21.43 27.08 -10.92
CA GLU A 194 20.49 27.21 -9.80
C GLU A 194 19.35 26.21 -9.90
N LYS A 195 18.81 26.04 -11.13
CA LYS A 195 17.62 25.19 -11.38
C LYS A 195 17.69 24.56 -12.77
N ILE A 196 17.16 23.35 -12.89
CA ILE A 196 17.01 22.61 -14.15
C ILE A 196 15.56 22.12 -14.24
N GLY A 197 14.93 22.35 -15.39
CA GLY A 197 13.64 21.74 -15.73
C GLY A 197 13.78 20.90 -16.99
N ILE A 198 13.34 19.64 -16.97
CA ILE A 198 13.50 18.69 -18.08
C ILE A 198 12.13 18.30 -18.63
N ASP A 199 12.00 18.35 -19.96
CA ASP A 199 10.89 17.76 -20.69
C ASP A 199 11.47 16.81 -21.76
N ALA A 200 11.18 15.51 -21.63
CA ALA A 200 11.73 14.48 -22.49
C ALA A 200 10.58 13.55 -22.96
N THR A 201 10.18 13.69 -24.22
CA THR A 201 9.06 12.93 -24.78
C THR A 201 9.44 11.49 -25.09
N HIS A 202 8.45 10.60 -25.11
CA HIS A 202 8.67 9.18 -25.47
C HIS A 202 9.17 9.01 -26.93
N GLU A 203 8.97 10.00 -27.78
CA GLU A 203 9.48 10.03 -29.15
C GLU A 203 10.94 10.47 -29.25
N GLY A 204 11.53 10.85 -28.11
CA GLY A 204 12.95 11.23 -27.99
C GLY A 204 13.24 12.71 -28.13
N ASP A 205 12.24 13.58 -28.22
CA ASP A 205 12.48 15.00 -28.12
C ASP A 205 12.87 15.33 -26.68
N PHE A 206 14.03 15.96 -26.54
CA PHE A 206 14.55 16.41 -25.25
C PHE A 206 14.66 17.92 -25.24
N SER A 207 14.02 18.55 -24.28
CA SER A 207 14.11 19.96 -23.97
C SER A 207 14.46 20.17 -22.52
N MET A 208 15.34 21.14 -22.24
CA MET A 208 15.79 21.43 -20.89
C MET A 208 15.98 22.93 -20.69
N GLY A 209 15.28 23.48 -19.69
CA GLY A 209 15.52 24.81 -19.15
C GLY A 209 16.62 24.78 -18.09
N VAL A 210 17.59 25.70 -18.19
CA VAL A 210 18.63 25.88 -17.19
C VAL A 210 18.66 27.32 -16.73
N TRP A 211 18.57 27.55 -15.43
CA TRP A 211 18.67 28.85 -14.78
C TRP A 211 20.07 28.94 -14.14
N CYS A 212 20.81 29.97 -14.53
CA CYS A 212 22.18 30.20 -14.06
C CYS A 212 22.24 31.39 -13.10
N SER A 213 23.20 31.39 -12.18
CA SER A 213 23.39 32.44 -11.19
C SER A 213 23.70 33.80 -11.77
N SER A 214 23.39 34.84 -11.00
CA SER A 214 23.54 36.24 -11.37
C SER A 214 25.00 36.70 -11.69
N ASN A 215 25.98 35.95 -11.26
CA ASN A 215 27.42 36.29 -11.38
C ASN A 215 28.05 35.88 -12.72
N LEU A 216 27.24 35.33 -13.63
CA LEU A 216 27.72 34.90 -14.95
C LEU A 216 27.23 35.86 -16.05
N SER A 217 28.10 36.62 -16.67
CA SER A 217 27.72 37.59 -17.71
C SER A 217 27.83 37.00 -19.14
N LYS A 218 28.68 36.03 -19.40
CA LYS A 218 28.88 35.35 -20.69
C LYS A 218 29.37 33.93 -20.46
N GLY A 219 28.95 33.02 -21.34
CA GLY A 219 29.35 31.62 -21.29
C GLY A 219 28.40 30.73 -22.09
N TRP A 220 28.47 29.45 -21.87
CA TRP A 220 27.56 28.46 -22.46
C TRP A 220 27.26 27.36 -21.47
N VAL A 221 26.13 26.70 -21.71
CA VAL A 221 25.74 25.46 -21.01
C VAL A 221 25.82 24.31 -22.01
N GLN A 222 26.33 23.18 -21.54
CA GLN A 222 26.36 21.93 -22.29
C GLN A 222 25.61 20.85 -21.50
N ALA A 223 24.72 20.13 -22.18
CA ALA A 223 24.04 18.98 -21.65
C ALA A 223 24.52 17.71 -22.39
N THR A 224 24.92 16.70 -21.63
CA THR A 224 25.30 15.37 -22.12
C THR A 224 24.36 14.34 -21.56
N ILE A 225 23.60 13.65 -22.42
CA ILE A 225 22.65 12.62 -22.04
C ILE A 225 23.34 11.27 -22.03
N LEU A 226 23.22 10.55 -20.91
CA LEU A 226 23.81 9.25 -20.64
C LEU A 226 22.71 8.20 -20.45
N ASP A 227 22.89 7.02 -21.03
CA ASP A 227 22.03 5.86 -20.77
C ASP A 227 22.31 5.20 -19.41
N GLU A 228 21.58 4.13 -19.09
CA GLU A 228 21.76 3.36 -17.85
C GLU A 228 23.18 2.81 -17.67
N LYS A 229 23.91 2.59 -18.78
CA LYS A 229 25.30 2.09 -18.80
C LYS A 229 26.33 3.22 -18.83
N GLN A 230 25.90 4.46 -18.57
CA GLN A 230 26.73 5.67 -18.62
C GLN A 230 27.36 5.95 -19.99
N LYS A 231 26.77 5.41 -21.07
CA LYS A 231 27.16 5.71 -22.44
C LYS A 231 26.54 7.02 -22.90
N VAL A 232 27.31 7.89 -23.51
CA VAL A 232 26.81 9.13 -24.15
C VAL A 232 25.94 8.77 -25.34
N ILE A 233 24.68 9.25 -25.33
CA ILE A 233 23.71 9.06 -26.41
C ILE A 233 23.36 10.35 -27.15
N ALA A 234 23.53 11.50 -26.51
CA ALA A 234 23.38 12.81 -27.17
C ALA A 234 24.15 13.88 -26.38
N THR A 235 24.51 14.96 -27.07
CA THR A 235 25.09 16.16 -26.48
C THR A 235 24.55 17.39 -27.20
N THR A 236 24.18 18.41 -26.44
CA THR A 236 23.74 19.71 -26.94
C THR A 236 24.35 20.83 -26.14
N LYS A 237 24.54 22.01 -26.75
CA LYS A 237 25.09 23.18 -26.08
C LYS A 237 24.41 24.47 -26.56
N THR A 238 24.31 25.46 -25.66
CA THR A 238 23.72 26.77 -25.98
C THR A 238 24.49 27.86 -25.24
N THR A 239 24.67 29.00 -25.91
CA THR A 239 25.35 30.19 -25.33
C THR A 239 24.36 30.99 -24.49
N ILE A 240 24.80 31.47 -23.35
CA ILE A 240 24.05 32.36 -22.46
C ILE A 240 24.01 33.74 -23.13
N LYS A 241 22.83 34.17 -23.58
CA LYS A 241 22.61 35.45 -24.29
C LYS A 241 21.72 36.41 -23.52
N ASP A 242 20.91 35.90 -22.62
CA ASP A 242 19.86 36.63 -21.92
C ASP A 242 20.36 37.25 -20.61
N PRO A 243 20.08 38.49 -20.32
CA PRO A 243 20.30 39.04 -19.00
C PRO A 243 19.58 38.29 -17.87
N ASN A 244 18.49 37.60 -18.18
CA ASN A 244 17.76 36.74 -17.23
C ASN A 244 18.47 35.37 -16.99
N ARG A 245 19.52 35.05 -17.75
CA ARG A 245 20.39 33.86 -17.57
C ARG A 245 19.65 32.51 -17.64
N PHE A 246 18.50 32.53 -18.24
CA PHE A 246 17.77 31.33 -18.64
C PHE A 246 18.26 30.88 -20.01
N VAL A 247 18.58 29.60 -20.13
CA VAL A 247 18.92 28.96 -21.42
C VAL A 247 18.02 27.76 -21.64
N ASN A 248 17.53 27.64 -22.87
CA ASN A 248 16.86 26.43 -23.31
C ASN A 248 17.79 25.62 -24.21
N LEU A 249 18.00 24.33 -23.85
CA LEU A 249 18.71 23.35 -24.64
C LEU A 249 17.74 22.34 -25.22
N ALA A 250 17.93 21.98 -26.48
CA ALA A 250 17.11 20.98 -27.13
C ALA A 250 17.97 20.03 -27.96
N THR A 251 17.56 18.77 -28.04
CA THR A 251 18.16 17.75 -28.91
C THR A 251 17.16 16.63 -29.14
N LYS A 252 17.49 15.74 -30.12
CA LYS A 252 16.70 14.53 -30.40
C LYS A 252 17.53 13.31 -30.06
N VAL A 253 16.97 12.39 -29.27
CA VAL A 253 17.52 11.05 -29.06
C VAL A 253 16.69 10.07 -29.89
N ASN A 254 17.35 9.29 -30.74
CA ASN A 254 16.65 8.35 -31.61
C ASN A 254 16.25 7.09 -30.85
N ASN A 255 14.96 6.74 -30.88
CA ASN A 255 14.38 5.54 -30.29
C ASN A 255 14.81 5.29 -28.82
N PRO A 256 14.60 6.24 -27.91
CA PRO A 256 14.93 6.00 -26.52
C PRO A 256 14.01 4.93 -25.93
N VAL A 257 14.50 4.25 -24.92
CA VAL A 257 13.65 3.38 -24.12
C VAL A 257 12.78 4.24 -23.23
N SER A 258 11.47 4.27 -23.48
CA SER A 258 10.55 5.12 -22.70
C SER A 258 10.36 4.62 -21.28
N TRP A 259 10.22 5.56 -20.35
CA TRP A 259 9.85 5.31 -18.97
C TRP A 259 8.33 5.04 -18.87
N ASN A 260 7.95 3.98 -18.17
CA ASN A 260 6.59 3.71 -17.71
C ASN A 260 6.65 2.83 -16.44
N ALA A 261 5.52 2.61 -15.77
CA ALA A 261 5.46 1.86 -14.51
C ALA A 261 5.89 0.37 -14.63
N GLU A 262 5.83 -0.22 -15.83
CA GLU A 262 6.26 -1.59 -16.10
C GLU A 262 7.74 -1.67 -16.50
N ARG A 263 8.25 -0.60 -17.13
CA ARG A 263 9.62 -0.46 -17.59
C ARG A 263 10.18 0.93 -17.21
N PRO A 264 10.62 1.13 -15.96
CA PRO A 264 11.04 2.43 -15.44
C PRO A 264 12.49 2.78 -15.80
N THR A 265 12.77 2.90 -17.09
CA THR A 265 14.10 3.21 -17.62
C THR A 265 14.47 4.67 -17.34
N LEU A 266 15.57 4.88 -16.64
CA LEU A 266 16.08 6.20 -16.29
C LEU A 266 17.38 6.52 -17.06
N TYR A 267 17.48 7.75 -17.47
CA TYR A 267 18.67 8.37 -18.06
C TYR A 267 19.28 9.37 -17.09
N THR A 268 20.52 9.75 -17.33
CA THR A 268 21.17 10.82 -16.60
C THR A 268 21.55 11.93 -17.57
N VAL A 269 21.21 13.18 -17.26
CA VAL A 269 21.80 14.33 -17.94
C VAL A 269 22.89 14.94 -17.08
N LYS A 270 24.09 15.05 -17.64
CA LYS A 270 25.20 15.81 -17.09
C LYS A 270 25.14 17.21 -17.68
N VAL A 271 25.01 18.22 -16.84
CA VAL A 271 24.88 19.62 -17.23
C VAL A 271 26.14 20.37 -16.77
N GLU A 272 26.86 20.97 -17.70
CA GLU A 272 28.10 21.65 -17.46
C GLU A 272 28.00 23.13 -17.86
N LEU A 273 28.33 24.00 -16.93
CA LEU A 273 28.35 25.44 -17.11
C LEU A 273 29.78 25.90 -17.37
N PHE A 274 30.00 26.65 -18.46
CA PHE A 274 31.27 27.21 -18.83
C PHE A 274 31.24 28.73 -18.89
N GLY A 275 32.27 29.39 -18.37
CA GLY A 275 32.45 30.81 -18.51
C GLY A 275 32.99 31.23 -19.91
N ALA A 276 33.08 32.53 -20.18
CA ALA A 276 33.50 33.10 -21.47
C ALA A 276 34.87 32.58 -21.97
N GLY A 277 35.79 32.28 -21.06
CA GLY A 277 37.11 31.75 -21.38
C GLY A 277 37.18 30.22 -21.55
N GLY A 278 36.03 29.52 -21.60
CA GLY A 278 36.02 28.07 -21.77
C GLY A 278 36.32 27.26 -20.49
N LYS A 279 36.54 27.95 -19.36
CA LYS A 279 36.73 27.28 -18.08
C LYS A 279 35.41 26.76 -17.54
N LYS A 280 35.36 25.47 -17.20
CA LYS A 280 34.18 24.86 -16.55
C LYS A 280 34.00 25.47 -15.16
N GLN A 281 32.80 25.98 -14.88
CA GLN A 281 32.41 26.65 -13.64
C GLN A 281 31.66 25.72 -12.71
N HIS A 282 30.66 25.00 -13.23
CA HIS A 282 29.80 24.12 -12.43
C HIS A 282 29.40 22.88 -13.23
N GLU A 283 29.09 21.78 -12.51
CA GLU A 283 28.60 20.55 -13.08
C GLU A 283 27.52 19.97 -12.12
N VAL A 284 26.38 19.64 -12.69
CA VAL A 284 25.28 18.94 -12.00
C VAL A 284 24.81 17.75 -12.82
N HIS A 285 24.27 16.73 -12.13
CA HIS A 285 23.72 15.54 -12.73
C HIS A 285 22.27 15.40 -12.29
N GLU A 286 21.36 15.16 -13.25
CA GLU A 286 19.95 14.94 -12.97
C GLU A 286 19.46 13.66 -13.64
N LYS A 287 18.62 12.87 -12.95
CA LYS A 287 17.99 11.69 -13.51
C LYS A 287 16.65 12.08 -14.12
N PHE A 288 16.29 11.47 -15.24
CA PHE A 288 15.02 11.69 -15.92
C PHE A 288 14.59 10.45 -16.71
N GLY A 289 13.35 10.43 -17.19
CA GLY A 289 12.84 9.39 -18.11
C GLY A 289 12.21 10.01 -19.36
N PHE A 290 12.42 9.39 -20.50
CA PHE A 290 11.68 9.76 -21.71
C PHE A 290 10.25 9.28 -21.59
N ARG A 291 9.30 10.19 -21.42
CA ARG A 291 7.87 9.86 -21.34
C ARG A 291 6.99 11.04 -21.77
N THR A 292 5.79 10.71 -22.22
CA THR A 292 4.72 11.69 -22.51
C THR A 292 3.47 11.28 -21.74
N VAL A 293 2.87 12.22 -21.00
CA VAL A 293 1.56 12.05 -20.35
C VAL A 293 0.56 12.96 -21.06
N THR A 294 -0.56 12.42 -21.50
CA THR A 294 -1.60 13.16 -22.21
C THR A 294 -2.97 12.85 -21.64
N VAL A 295 -3.73 13.87 -21.30
CA VAL A 295 -5.17 13.77 -21.01
C VAL A 295 -5.94 14.05 -22.29
N ARG A 296 -6.56 13.01 -22.86
CA ARG A 296 -7.43 13.15 -24.03
C ARG A 296 -8.87 13.21 -23.57
N ARG A 297 -9.45 14.41 -23.60
CA ARG A 297 -10.80 14.66 -23.09
C ARG A 297 -11.81 13.70 -23.73
N GLY A 298 -12.62 13.04 -22.90
CA GLY A 298 -13.61 12.06 -23.35
C GLY A 298 -13.05 10.71 -23.79
N GLU A 299 -11.71 10.50 -23.74
CA GLU A 299 -11.07 9.25 -24.09
C GLU A 299 -10.39 8.58 -22.90
N GLY A 300 -9.48 9.30 -22.20
CA GLY A 300 -8.76 8.74 -21.05
C GLY A 300 -7.41 9.43 -20.79
N VAL A 301 -6.63 8.83 -19.90
CA VAL A 301 -5.25 9.23 -19.62
C VAL A 301 -4.30 8.30 -20.39
N PHE A 302 -3.34 8.89 -21.07
CA PHE A 302 -2.39 8.18 -21.93
C PHE A 302 -0.96 8.44 -21.44
N VAL A 303 -0.18 7.38 -21.34
CA VAL A 303 1.27 7.43 -21.14
C VAL A 303 1.93 6.82 -22.36
N ASN A 304 2.83 7.57 -23.01
CA ASN A 304 3.53 7.13 -24.23
C ASN A 304 2.55 6.63 -25.33
N ASN A 305 1.44 7.34 -25.53
CA ASN A 305 0.34 7.01 -26.43
C ASN A 305 -0.47 5.73 -26.07
N VAL A 306 -0.20 5.08 -24.94
CA VAL A 306 -0.98 3.94 -24.46
C VAL A 306 -1.93 4.41 -23.37
N GLN A 307 -3.21 4.09 -23.49
CA GLN A 307 -4.19 4.36 -22.45
C GLN A 307 -3.85 3.57 -21.19
N VAL A 308 -3.77 4.25 -20.04
CA VAL A 308 -3.45 3.61 -18.77
C VAL A 308 -4.61 3.70 -17.79
N LYS A 309 -4.70 2.71 -16.92
CA LYS A 309 -5.62 2.70 -15.76
C LYS A 309 -4.80 2.60 -14.49
N PHE A 310 -5.00 3.55 -13.59
CA PHE A 310 -4.28 3.60 -12.32
C PHE A 310 -4.87 2.57 -11.36
N LYS A 311 -4.05 1.61 -10.98
CA LYS A 311 -4.25 0.68 -9.87
C LYS A 311 -3.63 1.36 -8.65
N GLY A 312 -4.34 2.36 -8.11
CA GLY A 312 -3.78 3.33 -7.20
C GLY A 312 -4.21 3.16 -5.75
N VAL A 313 -3.46 3.79 -4.87
CA VAL A 313 -3.76 3.90 -3.44
C VAL A 313 -3.28 5.25 -2.92
N ASN A 314 -3.94 5.76 -1.89
CA ASN A 314 -3.53 6.93 -1.14
C ASN A 314 -2.50 6.55 -0.08
N ARG A 315 -1.45 7.36 0.12
CA ARG A 315 -0.40 7.08 1.09
C ARG A 315 -0.06 8.28 1.93
N HIS A 316 -0.18 8.12 3.24
CA HIS A 316 0.39 9.02 4.24
C HIS A 316 1.83 8.65 4.62
N CYS A 317 2.60 9.64 5.08
CA CYS A 317 3.97 9.45 5.56
C CYS A 317 3.95 9.27 7.08
N PHE A 318 3.62 8.05 7.57
CA PHE A 318 3.63 7.71 8.98
C PHE A 318 4.35 6.40 9.27
N TRP A 319 4.97 6.37 10.44
CA TRP A 319 5.49 5.17 11.07
C TRP A 319 5.29 5.27 12.59
N PRO A 320 4.83 4.19 13.27
CA PRO A 320 4.38 4.28 14.66
C PRO A 320 5.36 4.94 15.63
N GLU A 321 6.64 4.58 15.58
CA GLU A 321 7.64 5.05 16.53
C GLU A 321 8.28 6.39 16.14
N THR A 322 8.13 6.83 14.91
CA THR A 322 8.83 8.02 14.40
C THR A 322 7.92 9.11 13.84
N GLY A 323 6.61 8.86 13.85
CA GLY A 323 5.64 9.79 13.30
C GLY A 323 5.88 10.02 11.81
N ARG A 324 6.07 11.27 11.40
CA ARG A 324 6.29 11.66 10.00
C ARG A 324 7.75 11.56 9.54
N SER A 325 8.69 11.30 10.44
CA SER A 325 10.10 11.11 10.08
C SER A 325 10.35 9.66 9.69
N LEU A 326 10.49 9.39 8.40
CA LEU A 326 10.65 8.04 7.87
C LEU A 326 12.12 7.72 7.57
N SER A 327 12.49 6.45 7.75
CA SER A 327 13.78 5.95 7.26
C SER A 327 13.71 5.61 5.76
N ARG A 328 14.88 5.53 5.12
CA ARG A 328 14.97 5.07 3.73
C ARG A 328 14.47 3.63 3.54
N GLU A 329 14.69 2.77 4.54
CA GLU A 329 14.22 1.39 4.51
C GLU A 329 12.68 1.30 4.55
N GLN A 330 12.03 2.11 5.38
CA GLN A 330 10.57 2.18 5.47
C GLN A 330 9.95 2.66 4.14
N GLN A 331 10.51 3.72 3.55
CA GLN A 331 10.06 4.22 2.26
C GLN A 331 10.25 3.20 1.13
N LEU A 332 11.38 2.48 1.12
CA LEU A 332 11.62 1.40 0.16
C LEU A 332 10.66 0.23 0.36
N MET A 333 10.34 -0.11 1.62
CA MET A 333 9.34 -1.13 1.96
C MET A 333 7.98 -0.76 1.39
N ASP A 334 7.52 0.49 1.57
CA ASP A 334 6.26 0.97 1.05
C ASP A 334 6.17 0.80 -0.48
N VAL A 335 7.17 1.24 -1.23
CA VAL A 335 7.16 1.12 -2.69
C VAL A 335 7.22 -0.35 -3.14
N ARG A 336 7.95 -1.22 -2.42
CA ARG A 336 7.97 -2.67 -2.70
C ARG A 336 6.61 -3.31 -2.46
N LEU A 337 5.93 -2.96 -1.36
CA LEU A 337 4.59 -3.46 -1.06
C LEU A 337 3.56 -3.01 -2.12
N LEU A 338 3.65 -1.77 -2.60
CA LEU A 338 2.84 -1.33 -3.75
C LEU A 338 3.04 -2.23 -4.97
N LYS A 339 4.29 -2.54 -5.31
CA LYS A 339 4.61 -3.46 -6.43
C LYS A 339 4.14 -4.89 -6.17
N GLU A 340 4.30 -5.40 -4.94
CA GLU A 340 3.82 -6.73 -4.55
C GLU A 340 2.30 -6.87 -4.67
N MET A 341 1.55 -5.80 -4.41
CA MET A 341 0.09 -5.73 -4.62
C MET A 341 -0.31 -5.50 -6.08
N ASN A 342 0.63 -5.54 -7.01
CA ASN A 342 0.40 -5.24 -8.44
C ASN A 342 -0.13 -3.81 -8.70
N MET A 343 0.06 -2.89 -7.77
CA MET A 343 -0.27 -1.49 -7.95
C MET A 343 0.73 -0.80 -8.88
N ASN A 344 0.26 0.19 -9.62
CA ASN A 344 1.08 0.98 -10.52
C ASN A 344 1.06 2.48 -10.21
N ALA A 345 0.27 2.92 -9.22
CA ALA A 345 0.09 4.33 -8.90
C ALA A 345 -0.06 4.59 -7.40
N VAL A 346 0.35 5.78 -6.98
CA VAL A 346 0.16 6.29 -5.62
C VAL A 346 -0.23 7.78 -5.67
N ARG A 347 -1.17 8.18 -4.82
CA ARG A 347 -1.42 9.58 -4.50
C ARG A 347 -0.77 9.89 -3.16
N CYS A 348 0.04 10.94 -3.14
CA CYS A 348 0.70 11.42 -1.93
C CYS A 348 -0.29 12.29 -1.14
N SER A 349 -1.21 11.64 -0.45
CA SER A 349 -2.24 12.29 0.37
C SER A 349 -1.65 12.75 1.71
N HIS A 350 -1.85 13.97 2.14
CA HIS A 350 -2.40 15.13 1.41
C HIS A 350 -1.34 16.23 1.39
N TYR A 351 -0.11 15.92 1.01
CA TYR A 351 1.08 16.80 1.06
C TYR A 351 2.26 16.18 0.29
N PRO A 352 3.23 17.00 -0.15
CA PRO A 352 4.41 16.50 -0.86
C PRO A 352 5.21 15.50 0.00
N PRO A 353 5.60 14.33 -0.57
CA PRO A 353 6.35 13.30 0.15
C PRO A 353 7.84 13.66 0.27
N ASP A 354 8.62 12.77 0.89
CA ASP A 354 10.07 12.84 0.84
C ASP A 354 10.59 12.70 -0.59
N LYS A 355 11.63 13.45 -0.93
CA LYS A 355 12.30 13.35 -2.22
C LYS A 355 12.78 11.92 -2.52
N TYR A 356 13.25 11.20 -1.50
CA TYR A 356 13.71 9.82 -1.66
C TYR A 356 12.58 8.87 -2.08
N PHE A 357 11.35 9.09 -1.59
CA PHE A 357 10.18 8.32 -2.02
C PHE A 357 9.90 8.49 -3.51
N LEU A 358 9.98 9.72 -4.03
CA LEU A 358 9.82 9.99 -5.47
C LEU A 358 10.92 9.32 -6.30
N GLN A 359 12.18 9.33 -5.83
CA GLN A 359 13.29 8.62 -6.49
C GLN A 359 13.06 7.10 -6.54
N LEU A 360 12.43 6.53 -5.52
CA LEU A 360 12.01 5.12 -5.51
C LEU A 360 10.89 4.87 -6.52
N CYS A 361 9.89 5.75 -6.59
CA CYS A 361 8.82 5.67 -7.59
C CYS A 361 9.36 5.76 -9.02
N ASP A 362 10.34 6.64 -9.27
CA ASP A 362 11.03 6.75 -10.56
C ASP A 362 11.74 5.45 -10.94
N SER A 363 12.46 4.85 -10.00
CA SER A 363 13.34 3.69 -10.26
C SER A 363 12.60 2.35 -10.27
N LEU A 364 11.51 2.23 -9.50
CA LEU A 364 10.73 0.99 -9.39
C LEU A 364 9.46 1.00 -10.26
N GLY A 365 9.08 2.15 -10.80
CA GLY A 365 7.95 2.30 -11.71
C GLY A 365 6.60 2.37 -10.99
N ILE A 366 6.34 3.52 -10.37
CA ILE A 366 5.04 3.88 -9.78
C ILE A 366 4.67 5.27 -10.31
N TYR A 367 3.47 5.42 -10.87
CA TYR A 367 2.91 6.73 -11.20
C TYR A 367 2.54 7.48 -9.91
N VAL A 368 2.80 8.78 -9.88
CA VAL A 368 2.58 9.61 -8.69
C VAL A 368 1.62 10.75 -9.01
N ILE A 369 0.63 10.95 -8.14
CA ILE A 369 -0.05 12.22 -7.98
C ILE A 369 0.62 12.92 -6.81
N ASP A 370 1.32 14.02 -7.06
CA ASP A 370 1.94 14.84 -6.02
C ASP A 370 1.01 15.97 -5.65
N GLU A 371 0.81 16.23 -4.35
CA GLU A 371 -0.29 17.03 -3.85
C GLU A 371 0.18 18.21 -3.00
N LEU A 372 -0.33 19.41 -3.32
CA LEU A 372 -0.28 20.57 -2.45
C LEU A 372 -1.24 20.35 -1.28
N ALA A 373 -0.79 20.52 -0.06
CA ALA A 373 -1.65 20.37 1.10
C ALA A 373 -2.86 21.33 1.05
N GLY A 374 -3.97 20.95 1.68
CA GLY A 374 -5.22 21.70 1.62
C GLY A 374 -6.42 20.84 1.99
N TRP A 375 -6.40 20.20 3.19
CA TRP A 375 -7.48 19.30 3.58
C TRP A 375 -8.72 20.07 4.01
N GLN A 376 -9.79 20.00 3.18
CA GLN A 376 -11.10 20.68 3.32
C GLN A 376 -11.02 22.23 3.40
N LYS A 377 -9.83 22.80 3.50
CA LYS A 377 -9.60 24.25 3.49
C LYS A 377 -8.28 24.57 2.79
N ALA A 378 -8.33 25.60 1.96
CA ALA A 378 -7.22 26.00 1.11
C ALA A 378 -6.26 26.97 1.82
N TYR A 379 -5.02 27.01 1.34
CA TYR A 379 -4.14 28.15 1.57
C TYR A 379 -4.71 29.44 0.97
N SER A 380 -4.40 30.56 1.59
CA SER A 380 -4.50 31.85 0.89
C SER A 380 -3.56 31.86 -0.30
N THR A 381 -3.86 32.67 -1.32
CA THR A 381 -2.97 32.79 -2.49
C THR A 381 -1.58 33.27 -2.08
N LYS A 382 -1.50 34.16 -1.07
CA LYS A 382 -0.25 34.67 -0.55
C LYS A 382 0.62 33.59 0.09
N ALA A 383 0.04 32.73 0.90
CA ALA A 383 0.76 31.61 1.54
C ALA A 383 1.05 30.48 0.55
N GLY A 384 0.08 30.12 -0.30
CA GLY A 384 0.20 28.98 -1.20
C GLY A 384 1.13 29.20 -2.39
N THR A 385 1.27 30.43 -2.92
CA THR A 385 2.13 30.70 -4.09
C THR A 385 3.57 30.23 -3.89
N PRO A 386 4.32 30.62 -2.82
CA PRO A 386 5.67 30.13 -2.61
C PRO A 386 5.71 28.59 -2.38
N LEU A 387 4.70 28.02 -1.73
CA LEU A 387 4.67 26.58 -1.46
C LEU A 387 4.49 25.76 -2.75
N VAL A 388 3.66 26.20 -3.69
CA VAL A 388 3.55 25.61 -5.02
C VAL A 388 4.88 25.69 -5.78
N GLU A 389 5.53 26.88 -5.74
CA GLU A 389 6.84 27.05 -6.39
C GLU A 389 7.89 26.10 -5.82
N GLU A 390 7.98 25.99 -4.49
CA GLU A 390 8.90 25.10 -3.78
C GLU A 390 8.67 23.62 -4.13
N MET A 391 7.40 23.17 -4.07
CA MET A 391 7.01 21.79 -4.42
C MET A 391 7.35 21.48 -5.87
N VAL A 392 6.86 22.28 -6.80
CA VAL A 392 7.06 22.03 -8.23
C VAL A 392 8.52 22.13 -8.62
N THR A 393 9.27 23.12 -8.10
CA THR A 393 10.70 23.26 -8.40
C THR A 393 11.51 22.09 -7.89
N ARG A 394 11.19 21.55 -6.70
CA ARG A 394 11.82 20.37 -6.15
C ARG A 394 11.56 19.11 -6.99
N ASP A 395 10.31 18.94 -7.48
CA ASP A 395 9.82 17.63 -7.94
C ASP A 395 9.60 17.54 -9.45
N MET A 396 9.67 18.65 -10.22
CA MET A 396 9.31 18.66 -11.65
C MET A 396 10.12 17.73 -12.55
N ASN A 397 11.31 17.26 -12.15
CA ASN A 397 12.14 16.37 -12.96
C ASN A 397 11.84 14.88 -12.74
N HIS A 398 11.01 14.51 -11.75
CA HIS A 398 10.61 13.13 -11.49
C HIS A 398 9.68 12.61 -12.60
N PRO A 399 10.09 11.58 -13.39
CA PRO A 399 9.24 11.01 -14.43
C PRO A 399 8.03 10.25 -13.87
N SER A 400 8.05 9.85 -12.62
CA SER A 400 6.92 9.20 -11.94
C SER A 400 5.71 10.12 -11.76
N ILE A 401 5.91 11.43 -11.56
CA ILE A 401 4.82 12.39 -11.36
C ILE A 401 4.05 12.59 -12.67
N VAL A 402 2.77 12.24 -12.65
CA VAL A 402 1.86 12.34 -13.81
C VAL A 402 0.84 13.47 -13.67
N PHE A 403 0.47 13.82 -12.43
CA PHE A 403 -0.44 14.92 -12.11
C PHE A 403 0.07 15.71 -10.90
N TRP A 404 -0.27 16.99 -10.89
CA TRP A 404 -0.28 17.81 -9.70
C TRP A 404 -1.70 17.88 -9.14
N ALA A 405 -1.86 17.78 -7.82
CA ALA A 405 -3.13 17.94 -7.14
C ALA A 405 -3.14 19.21 -6.30
N ASN A 406 -4.21 20.00 -6.43
CA ASN A 406 -4.39 21.27 -5.71
C ASN A 406 -5.41 21.09 -4.59
N GLY A 407 -4.93 20.66 -3.42
CA GLY A 407 -5.72 20.47 -2.22
C GLY A 407 -6.62 19.24 -2.26
N ASN A 408 -7.41 19.04 -1.21
CA ASN A 408 -8.31 17.92 -0.99
C ASN A 408 -9.66 18.38 -0.42
N GLU A 409 -10.78 17.81 -0.91
CA GLU A 409 -12.14 17.91 -0.35
C GLU A 409 -12.61 19.32 0.02
N GLY A 410 -12.34 20.30 -0.83
CA GLY A 410 -12.66 21.72 -0.60
C GLY A 410 -11.47 22.58 -0.27
N GLY A 411 -10.29 21.99 -0.11
CA GLY A 411 -9.04 22.71 0.11
C GLY A 411 -8.35 23.24 -1.15
N THR A 412 -9.08 23.38 -2.25
CA THR A 412 -8.57 23.89 -3.53
C THR A 412 -8.62 25.41 -3.59
N ASN A 413 -7.48 26.07 -3.75
CA ASN A 413 -7.42 27.46 -4.15
C ASN A 413 -7.15 27.55 -5.65
N LYS A 414 -8.17 27.89 -6.45
CA LYS A 414 -8.09 27.93 -7.92
C LYS A 414 -7.10 28.96 -8.47
N GLU A 415 -6.77 30.00 -7.70
CA GLU A 415 -5.77 31.00 -8.11
C GLU A 415 -4.36 30.40 -8.19
N LEU A 416 -4.11 29.28 -7.45
CA LEU A 416 -2.84 28.57 -7.46
C LEU A 416 -2.67 27.67 -8.69
N ASP A 417 -3.73 27.32 -9.43
CA ASP A 417 -3.62 26.45 -10.62
C ASP A 417 -2.64 27.00 -11.66
N ALA A 418 -2.66 28.32 -11.87
CA ALA A 418 -1.74 28.98 -12.78
C ALA A 418 -0.28 28.94 -12.30
N VAL A 419 -0.05 28.91 -10.97
CA VAL A 419 1.29 28.85 -10.37
C VAL A 419 1.95 27.51 -10.65
N PHE A 420 1.22 26.40 -10.56
CA PHE A 420 1.72 25.08 -10.98
C PHE A 420 2.23 25.11 -12.43
N THR A 421 1.40 25.62 -13.35
CA THR A 421 1.74 25.68 -14.78
C THR A 421 2.91 26.62 -15.06
N GLN A 422 3.06 27.68 -14.28
CA GLN A 422 4.18 28.64 -14.41
C GLN A 422 5.52 28.02 -14.03
N HIS A 423 5.54 27.18 -12.99
CA HIS A 423 6.78 26.63 -12.44
C HIS A 423 7.13 25.21 -12.97
N ASP A 424 6.14 24.46 -13.46
CA ASP A 424 6.37 23.14 -14.08
C ASP A 424 6.83 23.29 -15.54
N PHE A 425 8.08 22.92 -15.80
CA PHE A 425 8.63 22.97 -17.16
C PHE A 425 7.89 22.05 -18.15
N GLN A 426 7.31 20.95 -17.67
CA GLN A 426 6.50 20.03 -18.49
C GLN A 426 5.03 20.46 -18.58
N LYS A 427 4.56 21.41 -17.80
CA LYS A 427 3.16 21.87 -17.77
C LYS A 427 2.16 20.74 -17.57
N ARG A 428 2.44 19.86 -16.59
CA ARG A 428 1.56 18.74 -16.26
C ARG A 428 0.17 19.21 -15.88
N THR A 429 -0.80 18.34 -16.11
CA THR A 429 -2.21 18.60 -15.74
C THR A 429 -2.35 18.71 -14.23
N VAL A 430 -3.03 19.77 -13.80
CA VAL A 430 -3.50 19.97 -12.42
C VAL A 430 -4.88 19.35 -12.27
N ILE A 431 -5.14 18.64 -11.17
CA ILE A 431 -6.43 18.05 -10.82
C ILE A 431 -6.91 18.60 -9.47
N HIS A 432 -8.21 18.47 -9.23
CA HIS A 432 -8.85 18.86 -7.97
C HIS A 432 -9.47 17.64 -7.29
N PRO A 433 -8.76 16.97 -6.36
CA PRO A 433 -9.30 15.89 -5.53
C PRO A 433 -10.44 16.40 -4.64
N HIS A 434 -11.68 16.04 -4.95
CA HIS A 434 -12.84 16.64 -4.31
C HIS A 434 -14.10 15.81 -4.43
N HIS A 435 -14.99 15.91 -3.45
CA HIS A 435 -16.40 15.55 -3.63
C HIS A 435 -17.12 16.51 -4.59
N ARG A 436 -18.27 16.15 -5.08
CA ARG A 436 -19.15 17.05 -5.85
C ARG A 436 -19.79 18.10 -4.94
N PRO A 437 -19.87 19.36 -5.38
CA PRO A 437 -19.28 19.95 -6.58
C PRO A 437 -17.81 20.36 -6.36
N GLY A 438 -17.04 20.52 -7.44
CA GLY A 438 -15.65 20.98 -7.39
C GLY A 438 -14.60 19.95 -7.83
N ASN A 439 -15.05 18.73 -8.04
CA ASN A 439 -14.27 17.55 -8.46
C ASN A 439 -13.85 17.56 -9.95
N GLN A 440 -14.45 18.39 -10.77
CA GLN A 440 -14.27 18.42 -12.23
C GLN A 440 -13.31 19.52 -12.64
N PHE A 441 -12.14 19.14 -13.15
CA PHE A 441 -11.16 20.07 -13.68
C PHE A 441 -10.32 19.41 -14.79
N ASN A 442 -9.96 20.18 -15.80
CA ASN A 442 -9.16 19.73 -16.94
C ASN A 442 -9.65 18.45 -17.67
N GLY A 443 -10.98 18.18 -17.63
CA GLY A 443 -11.59 17.03 -18.29
C GLY A 443 -11.59 15.74 -17.44
N ILE A 444 -11.13 15.82 -16.21
CA ILE A 444 -11.10 14.71 -15.23
C ILE A 444 -12.12 14.98 -14.13
N ASP A 445 -12.84 13.92 -13.75
CA ASP A 445 -13.74 13.87 -12.60
C ASP A 445 -13.05 13.06 -11.50
N CYS A 446 -12.68 13.73 -10.40
CA CYS A 446 -11.97 13.13 -9.26
C CYS A 446 -12.90 12.77 -8.09
N ASN A 447 -14.21 12.66 -8.30
CA ASN A 447 -15.19 12.52 -7.23
C ASN A 447 -14.90 11.32 -6.31
N HIS A 448 -15.03 11.55 -4.99
CA HIS A 448 -14.73 10.57 -3.94
C HIS A 448 -15.96 9.72 -3.57
N TYR A 449 -15.71 8.46 -3.19
CA TYR A 449 -16.59 7.54 -2.47
C TYR A 449 -17.98 7.30 -3.08
N GLU A 450 -18.07 7.21 -4.41
CA GLU A 450 -19.31 6.81 -5.07
C GLU A 450 -19.60 5.32 -4.88
N ASP A 451 -20.87 4.97 -4.72
CA ASP A 451 -21.31 3.58 -4.72
C ASP A 451 -21.17 2.95 -6.13
N TYR A 452 -21.36 1.64 -6.22
CA TYR A 452 -21.22 0.89 -7.48
C TYR A 452 -22.14 1.41 -8.59
N TYR A 453 -23.41 1.71 -8.27
CA TYR A 453 -24.41 2.13 -9.27
C TYR A 453 -24.17 3.57 -9.72
N SER A 454 -23.80 4.46 -8.80
CA SER A 454 -23.37 5.82 -9.09
C SER A 454 -22.11 5.82 -9.96
N THR A 455 -21.11 5.01 -9.63
CA THR A 455 -19.88 4.82 -10.44
C THR A 455 -20.22 4.36 -11.85
N LYS A 456 -21.12 3.37 -11.99
CA LYS A 456 -21.56 2.87 -13.30
C LYS A 456 -22.23 3.97 -14.13
N LYS A 457 -22.99 4.86 -13.49
CA LYS A 457 -23.64 6.01 -14.17
C LYS A 457 -22.61 7.06 -14.58
N ILE A 458 -21.65 7.42 -13.69
CA ILE A 458 -20.61 8.40 -13.98
C ILE A 458 -19.73 7.96 -15.14
N LEU A 459 -19.40 6.68 -15.22
CA LEU A 459 -18.60 6.12 -16.33
C LEU A 459 -19.28 6.21 -17.70
N GLN A 460 -20.57 6.58 -17.76
CA GLN A 460 -21.29 6.90 -18.98
C GLN A 460 -21.23 8.39 -19.38
N ASP A 461 -20.76 9.24 -18.46
CA ASP A 461 -20.58 10.68 -18.71
C ASP A 461 -19.46 10.96 -19.73
N SER A 462 -19.34 12.21 -20.16
CA SER A 462 -18.33 12.68 -21.11
C SER A 462 -16.94 12.89 -20.51
N LEU A 463 -16.82 12.94 -19.18
CA LEU A 463 -15.57 13.17 -18.47
C LEU A 463 -14.77 11.86 -18.26
N ILE A 464 -13.48 12.01 -18.02
CA ILE A 464 -12.62 10.92 -17.57
C ILE A 464 -12.85 10.75 -16.06
N TYR A 465 -13.39 9.61 -15.65
CA TYR A 465 -13.56 9.32 -14.23
C TYR A 465 -12.29 8.70 -13.63
N MET A 466 -11.76 9.36 -12.60
CA MET A 466 -10.57 8.96 -11.86
C MET A 466 -10.78 9.32 -10.38
N PRO A 467 -11.57 8.54 -9.61
CA PRO A 467 -11.74 8.81 -8.19
C PRO A 467 -10.39 8.82 -7.49
N THR A 468 -10.06 9.96 -6.87
CA THR A 468 -8.81 10.10 -6.13
C THR A 468 -8.90 9.50 -4.72
N GLU A 469 -10.12 9.15 -4.27
CA GLU A 469 -10.40 8.29 -3.13
C GLU A 469 -11.65 7.45 -3.38
N PHE A 470 -11.58 6.15 -3.16
CA PHE A 470 -12.74 5.25 -3.21
C PHE A 470 -12.48 3.99 -2.39
N LEU A 471 -13.55 3.27 -2.00
CA LEU A 471 -13.50 2.06 -1.18
C LEU A 471 -12.64 2.24 0.08
N HIS A 472 -13.17 3.00 1.02
CA HIS A 472 -12.54 3.29 2.30
C HIS A 472 -12.34 2.00 3.10
N ALA A 473 -11.10 1.71 3.50
CA ALA A 473 -10.75 0.47 4.18
C ALA A 473 -11.43 0.32 5.54
N GLN A 474 -11.63 1.44 6.24
CA GLN A 474 -12.35 1.47 7.51
C GLN A 474 -13.80 1.01 7.40
N ASP A 475 -14.53 1.46 6.37
CA ASP A 475 -15.96 1.23 6.23
C ASP A 475 -16.30 -0.21 5.80
N ASP A 476 -15.41 -0.85 5.06
CA ASP A 476 -15.58 -2.21 4.53
C ASP A 476 -14.71 -3.25 5.22
N GLY A 477 -13.94 -2.80 6.20
CA GLY A 477 -13.06 -3.65 6.98
C GLY A 477 -11.89 -4.20 6.21
N GLY A 478 -11.40 -3.48 5.21
CA GLY A 478 -10.19 -3.90 4.53
C GLY A 478 -9.95 -3.35 3.13
N GLY A 479 -10.78 -2.45 2.62
CA GLY A 479 -10.55 -1.76 1.34
C GLY A 479 -10.68 -2.62 0.08
N ALA A 480 -11.00 -3.90 0.21
CA ALA A 480 -11.14 -4.80 -0.91
C ALA A 480 -12.55 -5.39 -1.08
N ALA A 481 -13.47 -5.06 -0.19
CA ALA A 481 -14.86 -5.46 -0.33
C ALA A 481 -15.48 -4.81 -1.58
N ALA A 482 -16.16 -5.61 -2.41
CA ALA A 482 -16.67 -5.22 -3.72
C ALA A 482 -15.61 -4.70 -4.73
N MET A 483 -14.32 -4.65 -4.37
CA MET A 483 -13.27 -4.11 -5.24
C MET A 483 -13.17 -4.86 -6.59
N GLU A 484 -13.41 -6.15 -6.62
CA GLU A 484 -13.40 -6.90 -7.88
C GLU A 484 -14.48 -6.39 -8.85
N ASP A 485 -15.69 -6.09 -8.34
CA ASP A 485 -16.79 -5.52 -9.12
C ASP A 485 -16.45 -4.12 -9.63
N PHE A 486 -15.97 -3.25 -8.75
CA PHE A 486 -15.52 -1.90 -9.12
C PHE A 486 -14.38 -1.94 -10.13
N TRP A 487 -13.38 -2.82 -9.93
CA TRP A 487 -12.24 -2.90 -10.83
C TRP A 487 -12.62 -3.42 -12.22
N ASN A 488 -13.50 -4.42 -12.30
CA ASN A 488 -14.00 -4.91 -13.58
C ASN A 488 -14.80 -3.81 -14.31
N LEU A 489 -15.57 -3.00 -13.57
CA LEU A 489 -16.28 -1.86 -14.12
C LEU A 489 -15.30 -0.79 -14.66
N HIS A 490 -14.31 -0.39 -13.87
CA HIS A 490 -13.26 0.54 -14.28
C HIS A 490 -12.44 0.01 -15.45
N TRP A 491 -12.07 -1.28 -15.41
CA TRP A 491 -11.27 -1.90 -16.48
C TRP A 491 -11.99 -1.91 -17.81
N SER A 492 -13.27 -2.22 -17.82
CA SER A 492 -14.10 -2.30 -19.03
C SER A 492 -14.53 -0.93 -19.60
N ALA A 493 -14.59 0.09 -18.76
CA ALA A 493 -15.07 1.42 -19.17
C ALA A 493 -13.99 2.21 -19.91
N PRO A 494 -14.20 2.65 -21.15
CA PRO A 494 -13.18 3.32 -21.95
C PRO A 494 -12.72 4.65 -21.34
N ARG A 495 -13.59 5.40 -20.70
CA ARG A 495 -13.28 6.70 -20.08
C ARG A 495 -12.83 6.61 -18.60
N SER A 496 -12.69 5.43 -18.05
CA SER A 496 -12.08 5.28 -16.74
C SER A 496 -10.56 5.42 -16.82
N ALA A 497 -9.97 6.18 -15.92
CA ALA A 497 -8.52 6.17 -15.67
C ALA A 497 -8.11 5.30 -14.46
N GLY A 498 -8.99 4.40 -13.99
CA GLY A 498 -8.76 3.68 -12.73
C GLY A 498 -9.11 4.54 -11.52
N GLY A 499 -8.44 4.37 -10.38
CA GLY A 499 -8.71 5.13 -9.16
C GLY A 499 -7.72 4.82 -8.04
N PHE A 500 -7.90 5.50 -6.89
CA PHE A 500 -6.99 5.42 -5.75
C PHE A 500 -7.75 5.01 -4.48
N ILE A 501 -7.43 3.84 -3.93
CA ILE A 501 -8.08 3.31 -2.72
C ILE A 501 -7.65 4.14 -1.51
N TRP A 502 -8.53 4.37 -0.55
CA TRP A 502 -8.20 4.92 0.76
C TRP A 502 -8.13 3.80 1.80
N ALA A 503 -7.02 3.50 2.48
CA ALA A 503 -5.69 4.05 2.29
C ALA A 503 -4.64 2.92 2.33
N PHE A 504 -3.35 3.24 2.14
CA PHE A 504 -2.27 2.26 2.04
C PHE A 504 -2.02 1.51 3.35
N ALA A 505 -1.93 2.23 4.46
CA ALA A 505 -1.64 1.66 5.76
C ALA A 505 -2.29 2.48 6.87
N ASP A 506 -2.61 1.82 7.98
CA ASP A 506 -3.08 2.47 9.19
C ASP A 506 -2.10 3.53 9.68
N GLU A 507 -2.62 4.66 10.15
CA GLU A 507 -1.84 5.80 10.62
C GLU A 507 -1.72 5.83 12.13
N ALA A 508 -1.73 4.67 12.78
CA ALA A 508 -1.50 4.57 14.21
C ALA A 508 -0.07 4.97 14.57
N ILE A 509 0.06 5.62 15.72
CA ILE A 509 1.34 6.06 16.26
C ILE A 509 1.59 5.50 17.66
N MET A 510 2.85 5.32 17.99
CA MET A 510 3.26 4.93 19.35
C MET A 510 3.21 6.15 20.25
N ARG A 511 2.26 6.16 21.19
CA ARG A 511 2.04 7.26 22.14
C ARG A 511 2.98 7.15 23.35
N THR A 512 4.07 7.92 23.31
CA THR A 512 5.08 7.94 24.38
C THR A 512 4.59 8.57 25.68
N ASP A 513 3.45 9.25 25.66
CA ASP A 513 2.81 9.88 26.84
C ASP A 513 1.84 8.94 27.57
N ILE A 514 1.45 7.82 26.98
CA ILE A 514 0.55 6.82 27.55
C ILE A 514 1.16 5.41 27.50
N ASN A 515 2.38 5.27 28.03
CA ASN A 515 3.08 3.99 28.18
C ASN A 515 3.35 3.24 26.86
N ASN A 516 3.65 3.96 25.79
CA ASN A 516 3.90 3.39 24.47
C ASN A 516 2.73 2.54 23.92
N VAL A 517 1.51 3.02 24.12
CA VAL A 517 0.34 2.41 23.49
C VAL A 517 0.29 2.83 22.02
N LEU A 518 0.02 1.87 21.15
CA LEU A 518 -0.26 2.13 19.73
C LEU A 518 -1.67 2.73 19.64
N ASP A 519 -1.77 3.95 19.14
CA ASP A 519 -3.00 4.76 19.10
C ASP A 519 -3.37 5.13 17.68
N ALA A 520 -4.51 4.63 17.23
CA ALA A 520 -5.13 4.96 15.94
C ALA A 520 -6.19 6.07 16.05
N ASN A 521 -6.26 6.79 17.17
CA ASN A 521 -7.30 7.78 17.45
C ASN A 521 -8.72 7.21 17.29
N GLY A 522 -9.00 6.10 17.98
CA GLY A 522 -10.24 5.34 17.83
C GLY A 522 -10.31 4.67 16.45
N LEU A 523 -11.27 5.07 15.63
CA LEU A 523 -11.45 4.56 14.27
C LEU A 523 -10.94 5.50 13.18
N ASN A 524 -10.39 6.67 13.52
CA ASN A 524 -10.08 7.70 12.54
C ASN A 524 -8.83 7.41 11.70
N ALA A 525 -7.82 6.78 12.31
CA ALA A 525 -6.54 6.50 11.66
C ALA A 525 -6.30 4.99 11.42
N ASN A 526 -7.36 4.19 11.49
CA ASN A 526 -7.37 2.74 11.31
C ASN A 526 -8.13 2.41 10.02
N ASP A 527 -7.61 2.85 8.89
CA ASP A 527 -8.29 2.84 7.60
C ASP A 527 -7.38 2.35 6.44
N GLY A 528 -6.27 1.73 6.79
CA GLY A 528 -5.34 1.13 5.84
C GLY A 528 -5.73 -0.25 5.34
N ILE A 529 -5.15 -0.65 4.21
CA ILE A 529 -5.14 -2.03 3.68
C ILE A 529 -3.98 -2.86 4.27
N LEU A 530 -3.10 -2.19 4.99
CA LEU A 530 -1.98 -2.76 5.76
C LEU A 530 -2.06 -2.21 7.17
N GLY A 531 -1.61 -2.98 8.15
CA GLY A 531 -1.41 -2.48 9.50
C GLY A 531 -0.33 -1.39 9.58
N PRO A 532 -0.19 -0.72 10.73
CA PRO A 532 0.69 0.45 10.88
C PRO A 532 2.18 0.13 10.71
N HIS A 533 2.64 -1.09 11.02
CA HIS A 533 3.99 -1.58 10.71
C HIS A 533 4.07 -2.33 9.39
N ARG A 534 3.04 -2.18 8.53
CA ARG A 534 2.90 -2.82 7.21
C ARG A 534 2.59 -4.31 7.28
N GLU A 535 1.90 -4.74 8.33
CA GLU A 535 1.33 -6.07 8.43
C GLU A 535 0.34 -6.32 7.28
N LYS A 536 0.45 -7.49 6.67
CA LYS A 536 -0.38 -7.85 5.51
C LYS A 536 -1.76 -8.31 5.96
N GLU A 537 -2.76 -7.52 5.69
CA GLU A 537 -4.16 -7.80 6.01
C GLU A 537 -4.90 -8.54 4.87
N GLY A 538 -6.18 -8.83 5.06
CA GLY A 538 -6.99 -9.53 4.06
C GLY A 538 -7.04 -8.80 2.71
N SER A 539 -7.15 -7.49 2.75
CA SER A 539 -7.18 -6.66 1.55
C SER A 539 -5.88 -6.68 0.75
N TYR A 540 -4.72 -6.84 1.39
CA TYR A 540 -3.45 -7.02 0.69
C TYR A 540 -3.51 -8.17 -0.31
N TYR A 541 -3.99 -9.33 0.13
CA TYR A 541 -4.08 -10.53 -0.71
C TYR A 541 -5.14 -10.40 -1.79
N ALA A 542 -6.29 -9.81 -1.46
CA ALA A 542 -7.36 -9.59 -2.41
C ALA A 542 -6.95 -8.60 -3.51
N LEU A 543 -6.36 -7.47 -3.16
CA LEU A 543 -5.90 -6.46 -4.12
C LEU A 543 -4.77 -6.99 -5.02
N ARG A 544 -3.84 -7.77 -4.47
CA ARG A 544 -2.79 -8.41 -5.23
C ARG A 544 -3.36 -9.28 -6.37
N GLU A 545 -4.44 -10.01 -6.13
CA GLU A 545 -5.13 -10.84 -7.14
C GLU A 545 -5.95 -9.98 -8.10
N ILE A 546 -6.78 -9.05 -7.59
CA ILE A 546 -7.66 -8.19 -8.39
C ILE A 546 -6.85 -7.32 -9.36
N PHE A 547 -5.73 -6.75 -8.88
CA PHE A 547 -4.83 -5.93 -9.67
C PHE A 547 -3.80 -6.71 -10.48
N SER A 548 -3.85 -8.06 -10.43
CA SER A 548 -2.95 -8.89 -11.21
C SER A 548 -2.90 -8.42 -12.67
N PRO A 549 -1.70 -8.21 -13.23
CA PRO A 549 -1.56 -7.83 -14.64
C PRO A 549 -1.81 -9.02 -15.59
N VAL A 550 -1.99 -10.23 -15.04
CA VAL A 550 -2.45 -11.42 -15.79
C VAL A 550 -3.68 -11.94 -15.07
N LYS A 551 -4.86 -11.70 -15.62
CA LYS A 551 -6.11 -12.27 -15.10
C LYS A 551 -6.26 -13.69 -15.63
N ILE A 552 -6.44 -14.61 -14.69
CA ILE A 552 -6.67 -16.03 -14.98
C ILE A 552 -8.16 -16.32 -14.81
N ASP A 553 -8.79 -16.83 -15.83
CA ASP A 553 -10.17 -17.32 -15.80
C ASP A 553 -10.16 -18.84 -15.67
N MET A 554 -10.25 -19.32 -14.43
CA MET A 554 -10.16 -20.72 -14.08
C MET A 554 -11.30 -21.16 -13.17
N PRO A 555 -11.82 -22.38 -13.34
CA PRO A 555 -12.71 -22.95 -12.34
C PRO A 555 -11.94 -23.32 -11.05
N LEU A 556 -12.61 -23.20 -9.91
CA LEU A 556 -12.06 -23.68 -8.63
C LEU A 556 -11.74 -25.18 -8.66
N ARG A 557 -12.51 -25.93 -9.44
CA ARG A 557 -12.39 -27.39 -9.61
C ARG A 557 -12.26 -27.77 -11.06
N ILE A 558 -11.41 -28.73 -11.31
CA ILE A 558 -11.23 -29.35 -12.63
C ILE A 558 -11.68 -30.81 -12.57
N ASP A 559 -12.28 -31.25 -13.65
CA ASP A 559 -12.71 -32.64 -13.84
C ASP A 559 -11.91 -33.32 -14.97
N ARG A 560 -12.21 -34.58 -15.24
CA ARG A 560 -11.51 -35.38 -16.24
C ARG A 560 -11.63 -34.85 -17.67
N SER A 561 -12.49 -33.90 -17.95
CA SER A 561 -12.60 -33.21 -19.23
C SER A 561 -11.60 -32.06 -19.39
N PHE A 562 -10.92 -31.67 -18.33
CA PHE A 562 -9.91 -30.59 -18.36
C PHE A 562 -8.74 -30.98 -19.28
N ASN A 563 -8.57 -30.22 -20.33
CA ASN A 563 -7.58 -30.46 -21.41
C ASN A 563 -6.35 -29.53 -21.31
N GLY A 564 -6.10 -28.93 -20.17
CA GLY A 564 -4.97 -28.01 -19.93
C GLY A 564 -5.14 -26.59 -20.50
N LYS A 565 -6.32 -26.26 -21.06
CA LYS A 565 -6.59 -24.91 -21.59
C LYS A 565 -7.12 -24.00 -20.50
N ILE A 566 -6.48 -22.84 -20.35
CA ILE A 566 -6.84 -21.80 -19.38
C ILE A 566 -6.97 -20.48 -20.14
N ASN A 567 -8.12 -19.80 -19.99
CA ASN A 567 -8.32 -18.47 -20.54
C ASN A 567 -7.56 -17.46 -19.72
N ILE A 568 -6.82 -16.58 -20.37
CA ILE A 568 -6.12 -15.48 -19.71
C ILE A 568 -6.39 -14.16 -20.41
N GLU A 569 -6.43 -13.08 -19.65
CA GLU A 569 -6.49 -11.71 -20.11
C GLU A 569 -5.21 -10.99 -19.67
N ASN A 570 -4.49 -10.42 -20.64
CA ASN A 570 -3.34 -9.59 -20.35
C ASN A 570 -3.80 -8.19 -19.94
N ARG A 571 -3.65 -7.86 -18.64
CA ARG A 571 -3.97 -6.55 -18.06
C ARG A 571 -2.73 -5.67 -17.80
N PHE A 572 -1.61 -6.00 -18.43
CA PHE A 572 -0.50 -5.04 -18.59
C PHE A 572 -0.89 -3.97 -19.61
N HIS A 573 -0.27 -2.79 -19.50
CA HIS A 573 -0.44 -1.71 -20.47
C HIS A 573 0.65 -1.73 -21.57
N PHE A 574 1.86 -2.24 -21.24
CA PHE A 574 3.02 -2.19 -22.14
C PHE A 574 3.66 -3.57 -22.37
N THR A 575 3.40 -4.52 -21.50
CA THR A 575 4.13 -5.81 -21.48
C THR A 575 3.33 -6.91 -22.15
N ASN A 576 3.96 -7.66 -23.06
CA ASN A 576 3.40 -8.89 -23.63
C ASN A 576 3.63 -10.05 -22.67
N THR A 577 2.63 -10.94 -22.52
CA THR A 577 2.73 -12.10 -21.62
C THR A 577 3.82 -13.09 -21.99
N ALA A 578 4.34 -13.04 -23.23
CA ALA A 578 5.50 -13.84 -23.63
C ALA A 578 6.77 -13.56 -22.81
N SER A 579 6.84 -12.42 -22.10
CA SER A 579 7.94 -12.10 -21.20
C SER A 579 7.73 -12.62 -19.77
N CYS A 580 6.56 -13.17 -19.46
CA CYS A 580 6.25 -13.78 -18.18
C CYS A 580 6.68 -15.26 -18.16
N THR A 581 6.83 -15.80 -16.96
CA THR A 581 7.04 -17.25 -16.76
C THR A 581 5.77 -17.85 -16.18
N PHE A 582 5.28 -18.92 -16.83
CA PHE A 582 4.15 -19.69 -16.38
C PHE A 582 4.65 -21.07 -15.93
N SER A 583 4.42 -21.42 -14.68
CA SER A 583 4.76 -22.71 -14.13
C SER A 583 3.57 -23.34 -13.43
N TRP A 584 3.53 -24.65 -13.38
CA TRP A 584 2.48 -25.38 -12.69
C TRP A 584 3.08 -26.40 -11.70
N GLU A 585 2.31 -26.69 -10.66
CA GLU A 585 2.66 -27.61 -9.60
C GLU A 585 1.47 -28.54 -9.32
N LEU A 586 1.69 -29.87 -9.29
CA LEU A 586 0.74 -30.83 -8.75
C LEU A 586 1.05 -31.04 -7.29
N VAL A 587 0.06 -30.88 -6.44
CA VAL A 587 0.24 -30.85 -4.99
C VAL A 587 -0.70 -31.79 -4.26
N ASP A 588 -0.22 -32.34 -3.15
CA ASP A 588 -1.06 -33.00 -2.15
C ASP A 588 -1.04 -32.17 -0.87
N PHE A 589 -2.21 -31.91 -0.32
CA PHE A 589 -2.38 -31.10 0.89
C PHE A 589 -1.98 -31.90 2.14
N SER A 590 -1.47 -31.21 3.15
CA SER A 590 -1.30 -31.77 4.48
C SER A 590 -2.66 -32.24 5.04
N GLY A 591 -2.65 -33.36 5.77
CA GLY A 591 -3.85 -33.90 6.37
C GLY A 591 -4.26 -33.20 7.68
N PRO A 592 -5.47 -33.49 8.18
CA PRO A 592 -5.95 -32.92 9.43
C PRO A 592 -5.10 -33.36 10.63
N PHE A 593 -4.48 -34.52 10.59
CA PHE A 593 -3.66 -35.09 11.68
C PHE A 593 -2.17 -34.80 11.53
N ASP A 594 -1.74 -34.21 10.42
CA ASP A 594 -0.33 -33.86 10.22
C ASP A 594 0.05 -32.67 11.11
N LYS A 595 1.31 -32.60 11.55
CA LYS A 595 1.82 -31.47 12.32
C LYS A 595 2.00 -30.21 11.48
N SER A 596 2.25 -30.38 10.19
CA SER A 596 2.45 -29.28 9.22
C SER A 596 1.13 -28.82 8.62
N SER A 597 1.10 -27.58 8.20
CA SER A 597 0.10 -26.98 7.29
C SER A 597 0.65 -26.92 5.86
N GLY A 598 -0.13 -26.43 4.92
CA GLY A 598 0.29 -26.26 3.53
C GLY A 598 0.15 -27.52 2.69
N TYR A 599 1.08 -27.71 1.76
CA TYR A 599 1.05 -28.78 0.78
C TYR A 599 2.46 -29.29 0.45
N VAL A 600 2.52 -30.44 -0.20
CA VAL A 600 3.75 -31.00 -0.77
C VAL A 600 3.66 -30.99 -2.28
N VAL A 601 4.64 -30.41 -2.95
CA VAL A 601 4.76 -30.44 -4.41
C VAL A 601 5.22 -31.86 -4.82
N ARG A 602 4.42 -32.53 -5.65
CA ARG A 602 4.70 -33.86 -6.18
C ARG A 602 5.33 -33.84 -7.55
N LYS A 603 4.82 -32.93 -8.40
CA LYS A 603 5.31 -32.72 -9.76
C LYS A 603 5.23 -31.25 -10.10
N LYS A 604 6.13 -30.76 -10.92
CA LYS A 604 6.12 -29.40 -11.41
C LYS A 604 6.56 -29.33 -12.85
N GLY A 605 6.10 -28.33 -13.57
CA GLY A 605 6.48 -28.10 -14.95
C GLY A 605 6.37 -26.62 -15.32
N GLN A 606 6.78 -26.33 -16.51
CA GLN A 606 6.62 -25.00 -17.11
C GLN A 606 5.68 -25.10 -18.31
N ALA A 607 4.89 -24.06 -18.53
CA ALA A 607 4.11 -23.87 -19.73
C ALA A 607 4.81 -22.85 -20.65
N ILE A 608 4.63 -23.03 -21.97
CA ILE A 608 5.08 -22.03 -22.92
C ILE A 608 4.25 -20.76 -22.72
N ALA A 609 4.93 -19.65 -22.44
CA ALA A 609 4.27 -18.36 -22.24
C ALA A 609 3.53 -17.95 -23.53
N PRO A 610 2.22 -17.72 -23.48
CA PRO A 610 1.46 -17.34 -24.66
C PRO A 610 1.80 -15.90 -25.07
N LYS A 611 1.84 -15.66 -26.38
CA LYS A 611 2.11 -14.31 -26.93
C LYS A 611 0.82 -13.51 -27.00
N ILE A 612 0.41 -12.90 -25.89
CA ILE A 612 -0.80 -12.07 -25.81
C ILE A 612 -0.37 -10.63 -25.58
N GLY A 613 -0.79 -9.73 -26.47
CA GLY A 613 -0.51 -8.29 -26.35
C GLY A 613 -1.23 -7.64 -25.17
N PRO A 614 -0.83 -6.41 -24.79
CA PRO A 614 -1.52 -5.63 -23.76
C PRO A 614 -3.02 -5.50 -24.06
N THR A 615 -3.86 -5.67 -23.05
CA THR A 615 -5.32 -5.62 -23.08
C THR A 615 -6.01 -6.71 -23.93
N GLU A 616 -5.27 -7.66 -24.49
CA GLU A 616 -5.79 -8.77 -25.26
C GLU A 616 -6.10 -9.99 -24.39
N LYS A 617 -6.94 -10.89 -24.94
CA LYS A 617 -7.28 -12.19 -24.36
C LYS A 617 -6.68 -13.32 -25.17
N GLY A 618 -6.39 -14.43 -24.51
CA GLY A 618 -5.86 -15.62 -25.17
C GLY A 618 -5.91 -16.85 -24.29
N ILE A 619 -5.24 -17.89 -24.71
CA ILE A 619 -5.26 -19.20 -24.06
C ILE A 619 -3.83 -19.56 -23.65
N LEU A 620 -3.66 -19.98 -22.41
CA LEU A 620 -2.51 -20.71 -21.91
C LEU A 620 -2.78 -22.21 -22.06
N GLN A 621 -1.89 -22.94 -22.72
CA GLN A 621 -1.94 -24.38 -22.81
C GLN A 621 -0.94 -24.99 -21.82
N LEU A 622 -1.43 -25.78 -20.88
CA LEU A 622 -0.61 -26.62 -20.01
C LEU A 622 -0.41 -27.98 -20.71
N GLU A 623 0.84 -28.35 -20.91
CA GLU A 623 1.19 -29.70 -21.34
C GLU A 623 1.20 -30.58 -20.10
N MET A 624 0.17 -31.41 -19.97
CA MET A 624 -0.03 -32.31 -18.84
C MET A 624 -0.47 -33.68 -19.31
N ASP A 625 -0.01 -34.69 -18.59
CA ASP A 625 -0.56 -36.04 -18.66
C ASP A 625 -1.80 -36.16 -17.74
N ASN A 626 -2.56 -37.25 -17.85
CA ASN A 626 -3.76 -37.48 -17.03
C ASN A 626 -3.45 -37.81 -15.56
N GLU A 627 -2.19 -37.73 -15.12
CA GLU A 627 -1.79 -38.02 -13.75
C GLU A 627 -2.25 -36.94 -12.75
N PHE A 628 -2.64 -35.74 -13.24
CA PHE A 628 -3.04 -34.65 -12.34
C PHE A 628 -4.22 -35.01 -11.42
N PHE A 629 -5.12 -35.92 -11.82
CA PHE A 629 -6.19 -36.46 -10.96
C PHE A 629 -5.70 -37.41 -9.85
N ASN A 630 -4.44 -37.79 -9.88
CA ASN A 630 -3.83 -38.54 -8.78
C ASN A 630 -3.38 -37.68 -7.62
N HIS A 631 -3.48 -36.36 -7.78
CA HIS A 631 -3.11 -35.34 -6.80
C HIS A 631 -4.32 -34.53 -6.34
N ASP A 632 -4.18 -33.78 -5.24
CA ASP A 632 -5.29 -33.06 -4.64
C ASP A 632 -5.60 -31.79 -5.44
N ALA A 633 -4.56 -31.08 -5.95
CA ALA A 633 -4.75 -29.85 -6.71
C ALA A 633 -3.65 -29.61 -7.74
N LEU A 634 -3.99 -28.80 -8.73
CA LEU A 634 -3.10 -28.15 -9.69
C LEU A 634 -2.96 -26.67 -9.31
N MET A 635 -1.74 -26.21 -9.11
CA MET A 635 -1.42 -24.81 -8.88
C MET A 635 -0.76 -24.20 -10.11
N LEU A 636 -1.23 -23.03 -10.53
CA LEU A 636 -0.61 -22.20 -11.57
C LEU A 636 0.11 -21.03 -10.90
N VAL A 637 1.37 -20.82 -11.24
CA VAL A 637 2.21 -19.73 -10.73
C VAL A 637 2.69 -18.90 -11.91
N VAL A 638 2.46 -17.59 -11.84
CA VAL A 638 2.89 -16.64 -12.87
C VAL A 638 3.89 -15.65 -12.26
N LYS A 639 5.03 -15.48 -12.95
CA LYS A 639 6.07 -14.52 -12.59
C LYS A 639 6.30 -13.54 -13.72
N ASP A 640 6.67 -12.31 -13.36
CA ASP A 640 7.07 -11.29 -14.32
C ASP A 640 8.48 -11.57 -14.90
N ASN A 641 8.93 -10.71 -15.79
CA ASN A 641 10.25 -10.80 -16.43
C ASN A 641 11.44 -10.53 -15.47
N LYS A 642 11.17 -10.10 -14.23
CA LYS A 642 12.17 -9.91 -13.17
C LYS A 642 12.18 -11.08 -12.20
N GLY A 643 11.28 -12.06 -12.37
CA GLY A 643 11.13 -13.23 -11.52
C GLY A 643 10.23 -13.01 -10.30
N SER A 644 9.59 -11.85 -10.17
CA SER A 644 8.63 -11.56 -9.09
C SER A 644 7.32 -12.29 -9.35
N GLU A 645 6.77 -12.94 -8.32
CA GLU A 645 5.49 -13.64 -8.43
C GLU A 645 4.33 -12.65 -8.56
N ILE A 646 3.65 -12.68 -9.71
CA ILE A 646 2.44 -11.88 -10.00
C ILE A 646 1.24 -12.46 -9.27
N GLY A 647 1.09 -13.77 -9.31
CA GLY A 647 -0.03 -14.46 -8.67
C GLY A 647 0.14 -15.99 -8.66
N ARG A 648 -0.70 -16.62 -7.83
CA ARG A 648 -0.78 -18.06 -7.65
C ARG A 648 -2.25 -18.46 -7.53
N TRP A 649 -2.68 -19.42 -8.33
CA TRP A 649 -4.06 -19.91 -8.39
C TRP A 649 -4.11 -21.41 -8.17
N THR A 650 -5.10 -21.88 -7.42
CA THR A 650 -5.30 -23.27 -7.09
C THR A 650 -6.58 -23.81 -7.73
N MET A 651 -6.47 -24.92 -8.45
CA MET A 651 -7.59 -25.69 -9.00
C MET A 651 -7.63 -27.06 -8.32
N MET A 652 -8.71 -27.37 -7.64
CA MET A 652 -8.92 -28.68 -7.00
C MET A 652 -9.11 -29.74 -8.08
N ALA A 653 -8.31 -30.79 -8.02
CA ALA A 653 -8.39 -31.95 -8.92
C ALA A 653 -9.13 -33.15 -8.30
N ARG A 654 -9.21 -33.20 -6.97
CA ARG A 654 -10.01 -34.16 -6.22
C ARG A 654 -11.17 -33.51 -5.52
N SER A 655 -12.30 -34.21 -5.43
CA SER A 655 -13.44 -33.78 -4.62
C SER A 655 -13.11 -33.85 -3.12
N ASN A 656 -13.84 -33.11 -2.32
CA ASN A 656 -13.72 -33.18 -0.87
C ASN A 656 -13.93 -34.60 -0.34
N ASP A 657 -14.93 -35.34 -0.86
CA ASP A 657 -15.19 -36.73 -0.52
C ASP A 657 -13.95 -37.61 -0.76
N ALA A 658 -13.30 -37.47 -1.91
CA ALA A 658 -12.09 -38.26 -2.23
C ALA A 658 -10.91 -37.93 -1.31
N ILE A 659 -10.78 -36.66 -0.88
CA ILE A 659 -9.75 -36.23 0.09
C ILE A 659 -10.06 -36.81 1.47
N LEU A 660 -11.30 -36.73 1.93
CA LEU A 660 -11.73 -37.16 3.26
C LEU A 660 -11.65 -38.67 3.44
N LYS A 661 -11.90 -39.45 2.40
CA LYS A 661 -11.75 -40.92 2.41
C LYS A 661 -10.33 -41.42 2.77
N LYS A 662 -9.32 -40.54 2.66
CA LYS A 662 -7.95 -40.87 3.11
C LYS A 662 -7.85 -40.94 4.64
N TYR A 663 -8.74 -40.21 5.37
CA TYR A 663 -8.64 -39.96 6.80
C TYR A 663 -9.80 -40.57 7.60
N ILE A 664 -11.00 -40.66 7.02
CA ILE A 664 -12.20 -41.24 7.65
C ILE A 664 -12.29 -42.71 7.26
N LEU A 665 -11.51 -43.55 7.95
CA LEU A 665 -11.45 -44.99 7.67
C LEU A 665 -12.53 -45.71 8.47
N PRO A 666 -13.29 -46.67 7.86
CA PRO A 666 -14.26 -47.49 8.56
C PRO A 666 -13.56 -48.45 9.55
N LYS A 667 -14.18 -48.66 10.72
CA LYS A 667 -13.81 -49.71 11.68
C LYS A 667 -14.77 -50.89 11.58
N LYS A 668 -14.33 -52.08 12.02
CA LYS A 668 -15.17 -53.28 12.00
C LYS A 668 -16.16 -53.38 13.16
N ASP A 669 -16.08 -52.45 14.14
CA ASP A 669 -16.98 -52.38 15.29
C ASP A 669 -18.38 -51.96 14.90
N THR A 670 -19.34 -52.11 15.80
CA THR A 670 -20.72 -51.76 15.59
C THR A 670 -21.12 -50.55 16.45
N SER A 671 -21.98 -49.69 15.93
CA SER A 671 -22.63 -48.66 16.72
C SER A 671 -23.87 -49.17 17.44
N SER A 672 -24.30 -48.47 18.48
CA SER A 672 -25.48 -48.80 19.29
C SER A 672 -26.25 -47.56 19.68
N PHE A 673 -27.47 -47.72 20.19
CA PHE A 673 -28.22 -46.63 20.76
C PHE A 673 -29.02 -47.04 21.98
N THR A 674 -29.42 -46.08 22.78
CA THR A 674 -30.49 -46.18 23.79
C THR A 674 -31.51 -45.06 23.53
N GLU A 675 -32.76 -45.35 23.93
CA GLU A 675 -33.88 -44.44 23.77
C GLU A 675 -34.53 -44.15 25.12
N SER A 676 -34.87 -42.93 25.39
CA SER A 676 -35.73 -42.51 26.51
C SER A 676 -36.96 -41.82 25.97
N ASP A 677 -37.86 -41.35 26.85
CA ASP A 677 -39.02 -40.60 26.47
C ASP A 677 -38.67 -39.28 25.75
N THR A 678 -37.56 -38.65 26.11
CA THR A 678 -37.19 -37.31 25.64
C THR A 678 -35.96 -37.29 24.74
N SER A 679 -35.21 -38.39 24.64
CA SER A 679 -33.91 -38.34 23.95
C SER A 679 -33.51 -39.65 23.31
N TYR A 680 -32.61 -39.54 22.29
CA TYR A 680 -31.82 -40.63 21.71
C TYR A 680 -30.36 -40.47 22.13
N THR A 681 -29.75 -41.55 22.64
CA THR A 681 -28.29 -41.59 22.80
C THR A 681 -27.69 -42.49 21.73
N LEU A 682 -26.85 -41.96 20.85
CA LEU A 682 -26.13 -42.72 19.82
C LEU A 682 -24.69 -42.95 20.30
N MET A 683 -24.17 -44.17 20.12
CA MET A 683 -22.82 -44.55 20.55
C MET A 683 -22.07 -45.25 19.44
N GLY A 684 -20.82 -44.84 19.19
CA GLY A 684 -19.93 -45.42 18.20
C GLY A 684 -18.47 -45.17 18.55
N GLY A 685 -17.61 -46.20 18.55
CA GLY A 685 -16.23 -46.08 19.03
C GLY A 685 -16.19 -45.52 20.46
N ASP A 686 -15.41 -44.46 20.64
CA ASP A 686 -15.26 -43.76 21.93
C ASP A 686 -16.19 -42.55 22.05
N VAL A 687 -17.10 -42.32 21.11
CA VAL A 687 -17.98 -41.16 21.05
C VAL A 687 -19.42 -41.53 21.36
N SER A 688 -20.11 -40.76 22.16
CA SER A 688 -21.56 -40.77 22.32
C SER A 688 -22.15 -39.37 22.20
N ILE A 689 -23.32 -39.30 21.54
CA ILE A 689 -24.09 -38.06 21.39
C ILE A 689 -25.48 -38.28 21.94
N LEU A 690 -26.02 -37.26 22.63
CA LEU A 690 -27.40 -37.18 23.15
C LEU A 690 -28.17 -36.18 22.33
N ILE A 691 -29.30 -36.61 21.74
CA ILE A 691 -30.16 -35.81 20.86
C ILE A 691 -31.54 -35.69 21.46
N ASP A 692 -32.10 -34.49 21.50
CA ASP A 692 -33.45 -34.22 21.92
C ASP A 692 -34.47 -34.71 20.88
N LYS A 693 -35.40 -35.56 21.29
CA LYS A 693 -36.43 -36.10 20.41
C LYS A 693 -37.45 -35.06 19.94
N ARG A 694 -37.61 -33.95 20.69
CA ARG A 694 -38.60 -32.93 20.41
C ARG A 694 -38.23 -32.00 19.27
N ASN A 695 -36.92 -31.86 18.98
CA ASN A 695 -36.44 -30.92 17.97
C ASN A 695 -35.24 -31.45 17.16
N GLY A 696 -34.67 -32.60 17.48
CA GLY A 696 -33.55 -33.18 16.83
C GLY A 696 -32.19 -32.52 17.13
N GLN A 697 -32.13 -31.65 18.13
CA GLN A 697 -30.91 -30.92 18.48
C GLN A 697 -29.98 -31.76 19.40
N LEU A 698 -28.70 -31.58 19.21
CA LEU A 698 -27.64 -32.13 20.05
C LEU A 698 -27.69 -31.48 21.43
N ILE A 699 -27.83 -32.31 22.48
CA ILE A 699 -27.80 -31.85 23.87
C ILE A 699 -26.39 -31.91 24.40
N THR A 700 -25.71 -33.06 24.20
CA THR A 700 -24.31 -33.25 24.66
C THR A 700 -23.52 -34.18 23.75
N THR A 701 -22.21 -34.03 23.78
CA THR A 701 -21.25 -34.94 23.19
C THR A 701 -20.30 -35.44 24.29
N LYS A 702 -20.04 -36.73 24.37
CA LYS A 702 -19.06 -37.33 25.28
C LYS A 702 -18.01 -38.12 24.55
N ASN A 703 -16.79 -38.09 25.04
CA ASN A 703 -15.72 -38.99 24.65
C ASN A 703 -15.40 -39.91 25.83
N LYS A 704 -15.54 -41.24 25.61
CA LYS A 704 -15.31 -42.25 26.65
C LYS A 704 -13.88 -42.25 27.19
N MET A 705 -12.88 -41.88 26.37
CA MET A 705 -11.49 -41.86 26.82
C MET A 705 -11.22 -40.95 28.01
N ASN A 706 -12.01 -39.89 28.18
CA ASN A 706 -11.81 -38.89 29.23
C ASN A 706 -13.02 -38.71 30.16
N ASP A 707 -14.11 -39.47 29.98
CA ASP A 707 -15.41 -39.34 30.67
C ASP A 707 -15.92 -37.85 30.70
N TYR A 708 -15.55 -37.09 29.67
CA TYR A 708 -15.68 -35.65 29.61
C TYR A 708 -16.88 -35.29 28.74
N VAL A 709 -17.71 -34.40 29.26
CA VAL A 709 -18.82 -33.78 28.49
C VAL A 709 -18.26 -32.57 27.76
N HIS A 710 -18.28 -32.63 26.45
CA HIS A 710 -17.83 -31.56 25.61
C HIS A 710 -18.86 -30.44 25.52
N SER A 711 -18.40 -29.17 25.51
CA SER A 711 -19.28 -28.00 25.50
C SER A 711 -19.95 -27.75 24.12
N PHE A 712 -19.64 -28.55 23.08
CA PHE A 712 -20.25 -28.45 21.76
C PHE A 712 -21.67 -29.04 21.80
N ASN A 713 -22.69 -28.17 21.66
CA ASN A 713 -24.09 -28.57 21.84
C ASN A 713 -25.07 -27.59 21.13
N ASN A 714 -26.34 -27.70 21.47
CA ASN A 714 -27.43 -26.79 21.09
C ASN A 714 -27.50 -26.50 19.58
N GLY A 715 -27.60 -27.58 18.80
CA GLY A 715 -27.74 -27.47 17.35
C GLY A 715 -28.04 -28.81 16.68
N PRO A 716 -28.44 -28.78 15.39
CA PRO A 716 -28.50 -27.63 14.53
C PRO A 716 -29.68 -26.71 14.85
N VAL A 717 -29.42 -25.42 14.92
CA VAL A 717 -30.46 -24.38 14.98
C VAL A 717 -30.47 -23.66 13.64
N LEU A 718 -31.62 -23.48 13.03
CA LEU A 718 -31.76 -22.70 11.79
C LEU A 718 -31.40 -21.23 12.07
N VAL A 719 -30.49 -20.69 11.27
CA VAL A 719 -30.15 -19.25 11.35
C VAL A 719 -31.33 -18.41 10.87
N ARG A 720 -32.09 -18.91 9.91
CA ARG A 720 -33.32 -18.30 9.38
C ARG A 720 -34.34 -19.38 9.05
N GLY A 721 -35.60 -19.01 9.03
CA GLY A 721 -36.69 -19.92 8.73
C GLY A 721 -37.24 -20.64 9.98
N ASN A 722 -38.17 -21.56 9.76
CA ASN A 722 -38.82 -22.31 10.81
C ASN A 722 -38.80 -23.83 10.54
N ALA A 723 -38.98 -24.59 11.60
CA ALA A 723 -39.09 -26.05 11.53
C ALA A 723 -40.04 -26.51 12.65
N VAL A 724 -41.03 -27.27 12.29
CA VAL A 724 -41.94 -27.91 13.25
C VAL A 724 -41.77 -29.42 13.10
N LEU A 725 -41.36 -30.10 14.16
CA LEU A 725 -41.12 -31.55 14.11
C LEU A 725 -42.46 -32.28 13.91
N GLU A 726 -42.51 -33.17 12.94
CA GLU A 726 -43.64 -34.05 12.64
C GLU A 726 -43.46 -35.47 13.21
N ASN A 727 -42.26 -36.05 13.00
CA ASN A 727 -41.91 -37.32 13.59
C ASN A 727 -40.39 -37.50 13.80
N ALA A 728 -40.04 -38.39 14.72
CA ALA A 728 -38.68 -38.84 14.98
C ALA A 728 -38.64 -40.35 15.04
N SER A 729 -37.55 -40.92 14.57
CA SER A 729 -37.31 -42.38 14.62
C SER A 729 -35.79 -42.64 14.74
N ILE A 730 -35.48 -43.79 15.35
CA ILE A 730 -34.10 -44.29 15.45
C ILE A 730 -34.04 -45.75 15.06
N GLN A 731 -32.98 -46.10 14.35
CA GLN A 731 -32.72 -47.51 13.95
C GLN A 731 -31.22 -47.77 13.75
N ARG A 732 -30.88 -49.02 13.92
CA ARG A 732 -29.57 -49.51 13.53
C ARG A 732 -29.59 -49.97 12.08
N GLN A 733 -28.59 -49.58 11.28
CA GLN A 733 -28.44 -49.95 9.89
C GLN A 733 -27.01 -50.47 9.70
N SER A 734 -26.81 -51.79 9.50
CA SER A 734 -25.52 -52.39 9.39
C SER A 734 -24.61 -52.04 10.59
N ASN A 735 -23.53 -51.31 10.37
CA ASN A 735 -22.56 -50.88 11.40
C ASN A 735 -22.83 -49.48 11.96
N GLU A 736 -23.92 -48.84 11.56
CA GLU A 736 -24.23 -47.44 11.89
C GLU A 736 -25.58 -47.37 12.61
N THR A 737 -25.73 -46.35 13.47
CA THR A 737 -26.99 -45.98 14.09
C THR A 737 -27.48 -44.66 13.53
N VAL A 738 -28.71 -44.62 13.12
CA VAL A 738 -29.33 -43.47 12.42
C VAL A 738 -30.59 -43.01 13.13
N ALA A 739 -30.58 -41.73 13.54
CA ALA A 739 -31.76 -41.04 14.04
C ALA A 739 -32.28 -40.06 12.97
N ARG A 740 -33.55 -40.17 12.61
CA ARG A 740 -34.23 -39.39 11.59
C ARG A 740 -35.31 -38.50 12.17
N PHE A 741 -35.36 -37.30 11.66
CA PHE A 741 -36.37 -36.27 12.05
C PHE A 741 -36.95 -35.68 10.77
N ASN A 742 -38.27 -35.66 10.67
CA ASN A 742 -39.00 -35.02 9.60
C ASN A 742 -39.74 -33.81 10.15
N PHE A 743 -39.72 -32.74 9.41
CA PHE A 743 -40.28 -31.45 9.80
C PHE A 743 -41.15 -30.88 8.69
N SER A 744 -42.10 -30.04 9.07
CA SER A 744 -42.71 -29.06 8.18
C SER A 744 -42.04 -27.70 8.35
N GLY A 745 -42.09 -26.86 7.28
CA GLY A 745 -41.43 -25.57 7.23
C GLY A 745 -40.19 -25.55 6.33
N ASN A 746 -39.20 -24.71 6.66
CA ASN A 746 -37.99 -24.53 5.86
C ASN A 746 -37.00 -25.71 6.00
N LEU A 747 -36.88 -26.29 7.16
CA LEU A 747 -36.22 -27.58 7.35
C LEU A 747 -37.26 -28.67 7.10
N ARG A 748 -36.93 -29.65 6.26
CA ARG A 748 -37.85 -30.76 5.91
C ARG A 748 -37.42 -32.07 6.52
N LYS A 749 -36.12 -32.33 6.51
CA LYS A 749 -35.50 -33.56 6.98
C LYS A 749 -34.20 -33.29 7.68
N MET A 750 -33.90 -34.05 8.72
CA MET A 750 -32.61 -34.09 9.38
C MET A 750 -32.28 -35.54 9.75
N GLU A 751 -31.05 -35.92 9.54
CA GLU A 751 -30.55 -37.27 9.87
C GLU A 751 -29.23 -37.19 10.60
N TRP A 752 -29.20 -37.67 11.83
CA TRP A 752 -27.99 -37.92 12.58
C TRP A 752 -27.56 -39.35 12.39
N ARG A 753 -26.27 -39.57 12.07
CA ARG A 753 -25.71 -40.87 11.92
C ARG A 753 -24.41 -40.97 12.69
N ILE A 754 -24.26 -41.98 13.56
CA ILE A 754 -23.00 -42.30 14.20
C ILE A 754 -22.42 -43.56 13.59
N HIS A 755 -21.15 -43.45 13.21
CA HIS A 755 -20.40 -44.54 12.58
C HIS A 755 -19.64 -45.37 13.66
N SER A 756 -19.33 -46.62 13.37
CA SER A 756 -18.57 -47.50 14.29
C SER A 756 -17.20 -46.97 14.69
N ASN A 757 -16.60 -46.06 13.90
CA ASN A 757 -15.33 -45.44 14.19
C ASN A 757 -15.43 -44.19 15.06
N GLY A 758 -16.65 -43.78 15.46
CA GLY A 758 -16.90 -42.61 16.29
C GLY A 758 -17.17 -41.30 15.52
N TRP A 759 -17.07 -41.28 14.20
CA TRP A 759 -17.51 -40.13 13.42
C TRP A 759 -19.04 -40.01 13.47
N VAL A 760 -19.48 -38.73 13.53
CA VAL A 760 -20.91 -38.37 13.52
C VAL A 760 -21.17 -37.57 12.25
N SER A 761 -22.14 -38.02 11.46
CA SER A 761 -22.60 -37.25 10.28
C SER A 761 -23.98 -36.62 10.55
N LEU A 762 -24.17 -35.44 10.07
CA LEU A 762 -25.44 -34.71 10.04
C LEU A 762 -25.77 -34.40 8.58
N SER A 763 -26.92 -34.91 8.12
CA SER A 763 -27.50 -34.55 6.82
C SER A 763 -28.81 -33.81 7.05
N TYR A 764 -29.11 -32.81 6.26
CA TYR A 764 -30.36 -32.04 6.38
C TYR A 764 -30.83 -31.46 5.05
N ASP A 765 -32.16 -31.40 4.89
CA ASP A 765 -32.83 -30.76 3.76
C ASP A 765 -33.44 -29.45 4.23
N TYR A 766 -32.84 -28.34 3.81
CA TYR A 766 -33.18 -26.97 4.19
C TYR A 766 -33.42 -26.11 2.96
N LEU A 767 -34.59 -25.51 2.86
CA LEU A 767 -34.96 -24.62 1.77
C LEU A 767 -35.47 -23.30 2.31
N LEU A 768 -34.87 -22.22 1.89
CA LEU A 768 -35.25 -20.84 2.18
C LEU A 768 -35.48 -20.12 0.86
N GLU A 769 -36.66 -19.54 0.65
CA GLU A 769 -37.03 -18.81 -0.56
C GLU A 769 -36.73 -17.32 -0.42
N GLY A 770 -36.41 -16.64 -1.52
CA GLY A 770 -36.09 -15.22 -1.59
C GLY A 770 -34.64 -14.86 -1.31
N ASP A 771 -34.35 -13.55 -1.27
CA ASP A 771 -33.02 -13.03 -1.01
C ASP A 771 -32.74 -12.91 0.48
N HIS A 772 -31.66 -13.52 0.92
CA HIS A 772 -31.25 -13.52 2.33
C HIS A 772 -29.77 -13.12 2.45
N PRO A 773 -29.39 -12.32 3.46
CA PRO A 773 -27.99 -11.94 3.69
C PRO A 773 -27.11 -13.18 3.95
N PHE A 774 -27.62 -14.15 4.68
CA PHE A 774 -27.01 -15.44 4.94
C PHE A 774 -28.05 -16.44 5.43
N SER A 775 -27.76 -17.73 5.27
CA SER A 775 -28.60 -18.84 5.74
C SER A 775 -27.72 -20.02 6.16
N GLY A 776 -28.24 -20.92 6.98
CA GLY A 776 -27.53 -22.10 7.41
C GLY A 776 -28.01 -22.62 8.77
N ILE A 777 -27.18 -23.46 9.37
CA ILE A 777 -27.37 -24.01 10.69
C ILE A 777 -26.27 -23.57 11.64
N SER A 778 -26.59 -23.51 12.93
CA SER A 778 -25.61 -23.12 13.97
C SER A 778 -25.59 -24.13 15.12
N PHE A 779 -24.47 -24.13 15.82
CA PHE A 779 -24.23 -24.85 17.05
C PHE A 779 -23.65 -23.91 18.09
N SER A 780 -23.80 -24.22 19.38
CA SER A 780 -23.19 -23.46 20.46
C SER A 780 -21.84 -24.04 20.89
N TYR A 781 -20.86 -23.20 21.06
CA TYR A 781 -19.59 -23.50 21.72
C TYR A 781 -19.02 -22.23 22.35
N PRO A 782 -18.41 -22.27 23.55
CA PRO A 782 -17.82 -21.10 24.18
C PRO A 782 -16.64 -20.54 23.37
N GLU A 783 -16.71 -19.30 22.94
CA GLU A 783 -15.66 -18.64 22.14
C GLU A 783 -14.32 -18.59 22.86
N ASN A 784 -14.32 -18.34 24.16
CA ASN A 784 -13.12 -18.30 25.00
C ASN A 784 -12.40 -19.66 25.20
N TYR A 785 -12.98 -20.75 24.69
CA TYR A 785 -12.38 -22.08 24.70
C TYR A 785 -11.59 -22.37 23.42
N ILE A 786 -11.71 -21.53 22.38
CA ILE A 786 -11.02 -21.69 21.11
C ILE A 786 -9.58 -21.21 21.24
N LEU A 787 -8.61 -22.04 20.92
CA LEU A 787 -7.17 -21.73 20.90
C LEU A 787 -6.65 -21.45 19.50
N GLY A 788 -7.27 -22.03 18.48
CA GLY A 788 -6.87 -21.87 17.08
C GLY A 788 -7.65 -22.76 16.14
N SER A 789 -7.36 -22.64 14.87
CA SER A 789 -7.98 -23.45 13.81
C SER A 789 -6.94 -23.87 12.78
N LYS A 790 -7.14 -25.05 12.18
CA LYS A 790 -6.43 -25.55 11.02
C LYS A 790 -7.46 -26.07 10.03
N TRP A 791 -7.37 -25.69 8.75
CA TRP A 791 -8.40 -26.08 7.78
C TRP A 791 -7.85 -26.25 6.37
N LEU A 792 -8.43 -27.16 5.61
CA LEU A 792 -8.30 -27.21 4.15
C LEU A 792 -9.48 -26.45 3.55
N GLY A 793 -9.20 -25.34 2.94
CA GLY A 793 -10.16 -24.43 2.33
C GLY A 793 -9.48 -23.17 1.85
N LYS A 794 -10.26 -22.17 1.50
CA LYS A 794 -9.74 -20.85 1.13
C LYS A 794 -9.16 -20.11 2.36
N GLY A 795 -8.08 -19.36 2.17
CA GLY A 795 -7.38 -18.60 3.20
C GLY A 795 -6.15 -17.87 2.65
N PRO A 796 -5.30 -17.29 3.52
CA PRO A 796 -5.32 -17.34 5.01
C PRO A 796 -6.36 -16.44 5.65
N SER A 797 -6.84 -15.42 4.90
CA SER A 797 -7.80 -14.44 5.38
C SER A 797 -9.22 -14.99 5.35
N ARG A 798 -10.06 -14.51 6.24
CA ARG A 798 -11.49 -14.78 6.22
C ARG A 798 -12.14 -14.12 5.02
N GLN A 799 -13.25 -14.68 4.58
CA GLN A 799 -13.94 -14.27 3.37
C GLN A 799 -15.29 -13.63 3.68
N TRP A 800 -15.70 -12.81 2.75
CA TRP A 800 -17.06 -12.29 2.63
C TRP A 800 -17.52 -12.52 1.22
N LYS A 801 -18.82 -12.56 0.98
CA LYS A 801 -19.36 -12.79 -0.36
C LYS A 801 -18.90 -11.72 -1.37
N ASN A 802 -18.65 -10.51 -0.92
CA ASN A 802 -18.13 -9.40 -1.71
C ASN A 802 -16.58 -9.24 -1.62
N ARG A 803 -15.88 -10.19 -0.96
CA ARG A 803 -14.42 -10.25 -0.90
C ARG A 803 -13.95 -11.70 -0.91
N MET A 804 -13.88 -12.29 -2.11
CA MET A 804 -13.50 -13.69 -2.35
C MET A 804 -12.12 -13.84 -2.98
N ALA A 805 -11.56 -12.77 -3.54
CA ALA A 805 -10.22 -12.76 -4.14
C ALA A 805 -9.11 -12.86 -3.09
N GLY A 806 -7.91 -13.27 -3.50
CA GLY A 806 -6.72 -13.34 -2.66
C GLY A 806 -6.69 -14.51 -1.65
N THR A 807 -7.61 -15.44 -1.77
CA THR A 807 -7.73 -16.56 -0.83
C THR A 807 -7.66 -17.90 -1.57
N PRO A 808 -6.46 -18.36 -1.98
CA PRO A 808 -6.29 -19.67 -2.62
C PRO A 808 -6.64 -20.80 -1.64
N VAL A 809 -7.09 -21.93 -2.19
CA VAL A 809 -7.30 -23.16 -1.40
C VAL A 809 -5.95 -23.73 -0.98
N ASN A 810 -5.81 -23.99 0.31
CA ASN A 810 -4.62 -24.59 0.91
C ASN A 810 -4.97 -25.13 2.30
N VAL A 811 -4.02 -25.78 2.97
CA VAL A 811 -4.12 -26.04 4.41
C VAL A 811 -3.52 -24.88 5.18
N TRP A 812 -4.38 -24.16 5.85
CA TRP A 812 -4.07 -22.97 6.66
C TRP A 812 -4.13 -23.28 8.14
N GLN A 813 -3.44 -22.47 8.94
CA GLN A 813 -3.49 -22.58 10.40
C GLN A 813 -3.39 -21.19 11.03
N ASN A 814 -4.30 -20.88 11.95
CA ASN A 814 -4.31 -19.62 12.70
C ASN A 814 -4.54 -19.89 14.19
N LEU A 815 -3.94 -19.06 15.03
CA LEU A 815 -4.29 -18.97 16.44
C LEU A 815 -5.67 -18.28 16.59
N TYR A 816 -6.24 -18.36 17.81
CA TYR A 816 -7.50 -17.70 18.11
C TYR A 816 -7.40 -16.19 17.80
N ASN A 817 -8.40 -15.72 17.09
CA ASN A 817 -8.55 -14.32 16.71
C ASN A 817 -7.24 -13.68 16.22
N ASN A 818 -6.47 -14.45 15.45
CA ASN A 818 -5.29 -13.93 14.79
C ASN A 818 -5.73 -12.88 13.76
N THR A 819 -5.81 -11.63 14.22
CA THR A 819 -6.11 -10.51 13.36
C THR A 819 -5.02 -10.35 12.33
N GLN A 820 -5.36 -9.98 11.13
CA GLN A 820 -4.38 -9.78 10.05
C GLN A 820 -3.43 -8.62 10.36
N THR A 821 -3.89 -7.65 11.16
CA THR A 821 -3.11 -6.48 11.58
C THR A 821 -1.98 -6.82 12.54
N GLY A 822 -2.12 -7.88 13.32
CA GLY A 822 -1.10 -8.32 14.28
C GLY A 822 -0.86 -7.41 15.48
N TYR A 823 -1.58 -6.28 15.63
CA TYR A 823 -1.28 -5.32 16.70
C TYR A 823 -2.38 -5.17 17.76
N ALA A 824 -3.62 -5.18 17.39
CA ALA A 824 -4.72 -5.04 18.36
C ALA A 824 -5.95 -5.84 17.93
N PRO A 825 -6.78 -6.28 18.89
CA PRO A 825 -8.09 -6.81 18.58
C PRO A 825 -8.88 -5.73 17.84
N ASN A 826 -9.17 -5.96 16.57
CA ASN A 826 -9.97 -5.04 15.81
C ASN A 826 -11.45 -5.28 16.10
N THR A 827 -12.22 -4.20 16.12
CA THR A 827 -13.66 -4.24 16.32
C THR A 827 -14.42 -4.51 15.03
N TYR A 828 -13.73 -4.46 13.89
CA TYR A 828 -14.36 -4.67 12.59
C TYR A 828 -14.77 -6.11 12.32
N PRO A 829 -15.93 -6.30 11.71
CA PRO A 829 -16.54 -7.62 11.45
C PRO A 829 -15.72 -8.54 10.56
N GLU A 830 -14.89 -8.01 9.68
CA GLU A 830 -14.16 -8.84 8.72
C GLU A 830 -13.20 -9.82 9.37
N PHE A 831 -12.71 -9.54 10.56
CA PHE A 831 -11.87 -10.47 11.31
C PHE A 831 -12.64 -11.66 11.87
N LYS A 832 -13.98 -11.58 11.88
CA LYS A 832 -14.88 -12.64 12.27
C LYS A 832 -15.69 -13.21 11.09
N GLY A 833 -15.20 -13.06 9.87
CA GLY A 833 -15.83 -13.55 8.65
C GLY A 833 -15.78 -15.06 8.48
N TYR A 834 -16.05 -15.51 7.27
CA TYR A 834 -16.18 -16.91 6.93
C TYR A 834 -14.85 -17.57 6.55
N PHE A 835 -14.73 -18.87 6.85
CA PHE A 835 -13.82 -19.78 6.21
C PHE A 835 -14.55 -20.42 5.03
N GLY A 836 -14.04 -20.21 3.81
CA GLY A 836 -14.77 -20.63 2.60
C GLY A 836 -14.22 -21.91 1.99
N GLU A 837 -15.06 -22.62 1.24
CA GLU A 837 -14.71 -23.86 0.52
C GLU A 837 -14.05 -24.92 1.42
N VAL A 838 -14.54 -25.04 2.64
CA VAL A 838 -13.95 -25.90 3.66
C VAL A 838 -14.22 -27.38 3.35
N ALA A 839 -13.17 -28.15 3.12
CA ALA A 839 -13.24 -29.61 3.03
C ALA A 839 -13.19 -30.23 4.44
N TRP A 840 -12.29 -29.73 5.29
CA TRP A 840 -12.21 -30.07 6.69
C TRP A 840 -11.62 -28.93 7.51
N MET A 841 -11.99 -28.89 8.79
CA MET A 841 -11.50 -27.93 9.78
C MET A 841 -11.25 -28.64 11.11
N GLU A 842 -10.11 -28.38 11.73
CA GLU A 842 -9.79 -28.73 13.10
C GLU A 842 -9.85 -27.46 13.94
N LEU A 843 -10.68 -27.47 14.97
CA LEU A 843 -10.65 -26.46 16.03
C LEU A 843 -9.82 -26.99 17.19
N SER A 844 -8.76 -26.32 17.53
CA SER A 844 -7.99 -26.57 18.76
C SER A 844 -8.66 -25.82 19.90
N THR A 845 -9.05 -26.54 20.94
CA THR A 845 -9.77 -25.97 22.08
C THR A 845 -9.15 -26.42 23.41
N VAL A 846 -9.53 -25.77 24.51
CA VAL A 846 -9.13 -26.18 25.87
C VAL A 846 -9.69 -27.55 26.25
N GLU A 847 -10.77 -28.02 25.57
CA GLU A 847 -11.40 -29.31 25.80
C GLU A 847 -10.88 -30.42 24.85
N GLY A 848 -9.94 -30.09 23.97
CA GLY A 848 -9.41 -30.97 22.94
C GLY A 848 -9.67 -30.47 21.54
N LYS A 849 -9.71 -31.37 20.56
CA LYS A 849 -9.88 -31.03 19.16
C LYS A 849 -11.27 -31.38 18.66
N ILE A 850 -11.90 -30.45 17.94
CA ILE A 850 -13.15 -30.67 17.21
C ILE A 850 -12.83 -30.71 15.72
N PHE A 851 -13.28 -31.75 15.03
CA PHE A 851 -13.15 -31.84 13.59
C PHE A 851 -14.52 -31.67 12.92
N ILE A 852 -14.54 -30.77 11.91
CA ILE A 852 -15.68 -30.55 11.03
C ILE A 852 -15.21 -30.94 9.63
N ALA A 853 -16.00 -31.73 8.92
CA ALA A 853 -15.67 -32.15 7.55
C ALA A 853 -16.93 -32.12 6.67
N SER A 854 -16.78 -31.73 5.41
CA SER A 854 -17.86 -31.77 4.42
C SER A 854 -17.39 -32.55 3.19
N PRO A 855 -18.05 -33.65 2.86
CA PRO A 855 -17.83 -34.34 1.60
C PRO A 855 -18.36 -33.52 0.41
N ASP A 856 -19.32 -32.64 0.67
CA ASP A 856 -19.87 -31.72 -0.33
C ASP A 856 -18.97 -30.48 -0.48
N ASP A 857 -18.98 -29.91 -1.66
CA ASP A 857 -18.25 -28.70 -1.98
C ASP A 857 -19.06 -27.45 -1.54
N GLY A 858 -18.38 -26.32 -1.35
CA GLY A 858 -19.01 -25.04 -1.08
C GLY A 858 -19.44 -24.80 0.38
N LEU A 859 -18.86 -25.53 1.34
CA LEU A 859 -19.11 -25.26 2.76
C LEU A 859 -18.41 -23.98 3.21
N PHE A 860 -19.17 -23.06 3.80
CA PHE A 860 -18.68 -21.90 4.51
C PHE A 860 -18.90 -22.07 6.00
N VAL A 861 -17.86 -21.89 6.80
CA VAL A 861 -17.89 -22.02 8.26
C VAL A 861 -17.64 -20.64 8.89
N ARG A 862 -18.52 -20.22 9.79
CA ARG A 862 -18.36 -19.05 10.64
C ARG A 862 -18.15 -19.49 12.06
N LEU A 863 -17.01 -19.16 12.66
CA LEU A 863 -16.64 -19.62 14.00
C LEU A 863 -17.13 -18.71 15.12
N PHE A 864 -17.22 -17.42 14.86
CA PHE A 864 -17.54 -16.43 15.88
C PHE A 864 -18.85 -15.75 15.56
N ASP A 865 -19.65 -15.56 16.60
CA ASP A 865 -20.84 -14.73 16.44
C ASP A 865 -20.46 -13.26 16.45
N PHE A 866 -21.09 -12.52 15.56
CA PHE A 866 -20.89 -11.10 15.41
C PHE A 866 -21.99 -10.38 16.18
N ASN A 867 -21.77 -10.16 17.46
CA ASN A 867 -22.67 -9.37 18.28
C ASN A 867 -22.31 -7.89 18.11
N GLY A 868 -23.06 -7.27 17.25
CA GLY A 868 -23.34 -5.86 17.19
C GLY A 868 -22.17 -4.86 17.33
N LEU A 869 -21.97 -4.16 16.28
CA LEU A 869 -21.65 -2.75 16.42
C LEU A 869 -22.88 -1.97 16.82
#